data_fd23cf48202a094cdb82e039a75ed49d
#
_entry.id   fd23cf48202a094cdb82e039a75ed49d
#
_cell.length_a   1.000
_cell.length_b   1.000
_cell.length_c   1.000
_cell.angle_alpha   90.00
_cell.angle_beta   90.00
_cell.angle_gamma   90.00
#
_symmetry.space_group_name_H-M   'P 1'
#
loop_
_entity.id
_entity.type
_entity.pdbx_description
1 polymer ?
#
loop_
_entity_poly.entity_id
_entity_poly.type
_entity_poly.pdbx_seq_one_letter_code
_entity_poly.pdbx_strand_id
1 'polypeptide(L)'
;VEEYILHGQMRAPAPMIMQHLLSYRDRMQDYAHIEELILHVDPLCLDLDRTLPLCTKHGLWRALAYVYDYVLQDRITLLALVLTHLDKHGEALFPILGAWLRGLRYPTLDACDDPAKVVLDVQSVLFSQHAYSAPDGTLIPVNDADPWPYVRQLLAFDAASFLGVLDLALESDSDDHGTHQHVIQILLAVGDVVPTPARLFTAVFVARNAAKFPQFITLQDAEVAWLFDVLTQEKGDTDCEFALECLLSAHPISWDAAHIDRLERAAFWRVYETSLRKTRRWDALLAFYARDQDGQHHAPGQLFHRVAELFTLPGLRRPAQREALGPVWMACIHDVPDSLLGDVAHVVMQYWEHGQEQVLRELQKSDSPTRAYLYLKPFFPLEHMTPHPPFLCTAWIDLVAQLSPALLVPLLDAYDPAYFDLEHVIRAAKEHRVYDACLWCLDRLGRTHEAMEALDALISHVAQDTQRALDAPIDATTDSEAECIHEQTRQEFEYLHMAVLMSVRLCVEHTTEPNATVDDARELWFRVLRALMQLEHSLVPLYASKHGPLQTYVLKQSRALTQEALTTLITTVPSDMIALAHLFRRLIDSVSHTQEHRYSEVRVVVESMLAAYRLRCDVLQLGVQLNEADTSRLFQQLAKERGWGWLVPSSLCSQCHDALYLTARHHNSVTLHAQGYAYHTLCRCHDDPR
;
A
#
# COMPACT_ATOMS: atom_id res chain seq x y z
N VAL A 1 5.29 48.41 -40.28
CA VAL A 1 6.20 48.99 -39.27
C VAL A 1 6.03 48.23 -37.95
N GLU A 2 4.80 48.02 -37.48
CA GLU A 2 4.54 47.31 -36.22
C GLU A 2 5.19 45.91 -36.18
N GLU A 3 5.02 45.11 -37.23
CA GLU A 3 5.62 43.79 -37.30
C GLU A 3 7.15 43.84 -37.22
N TYR A 4 7.77 44.85 -37.82
CA TYR A 4 9.22 45.02 -37.74
C TYR A 4 9.69 45.44 -36.35
N ILE A 5 8.86 46.19 -35.60
CA ILE A 5 9.12 46.57 -34.21
C ILE A 5 9.01 45.32 -33.30
N LEU A 6 7.90 44.58 -33.42
CA LEU A 6 7.64 43.40 -32.58
C LEU A 6 8.65 42.27 -32.81
N HIS A 7 9.17 42.16 -34.04
CA HIS A 7 10.25 41.20 -34.33
C HIS A 7 11.66 41.73 -33.99
N GLY A 8 11.75 42.91 -33.37
CA GLY A 8 13.04 43.51 -32.93
C GLY A 8 13.93 44.01 -34.07
N GLN A 9 13.41 44.08 -35.30
CA GLN A 9 14.16 44.56 -36.47
C GLN A 9 14.22 46.07 -36.55
N MET A 10 13.33 46.77 -35.90
CA MET A 10 13.28 48.23 -35.81
C MET A 10 13.14 48.66 -34.35
N ARG A 11 14.26 48.92 -33.66
CA ARG A 11 14.28 49.34 -32.24
C ARG A 11 14.18 50.85 -32.05
N ALA A 12 14.59 51.64 -33.06
CA ALA A 12 14.61 53.12 -32.99
C ALA A 12 13.81 53.77 -34.12
N PRO A 13 12.46 53.61 -34.13
CA PRO A 13 11.59 54.31 -35.07
C PRO A 13 11.59 55.83 -34.76
N ALA A 14 11.32 56.67 -35.78
CA ALA A 14 11.16 58.09 -35.55
C ALA A 14 10.00 58.37 -34.59
N PRO A 15 10.14 59.35 -33.64
CA PRO A 15 9.11 59.62 -32.62
C PRO A 15 7.73 59.88 -33.20
N MET A 16 7.61 60.55 -34.33
CA MET A 16 6.35 60.80 -35.01
C MET A 16 5.63 59.48 -35.45
N ILE A 17 6.41 58.48 -35.85
CA ILE A 17 5.84 57.18 -36.25
C ILE A 17 5.25 56.50 -35.02
N MET A 18 5.97 56.51 -33.90
CA MET A 18 5.47 55.93 -32.65
C MET A 18 4.22 56.67 -32.15
N GLN A 19 4.19 58.00 -32.19
CA GLN A 19 3.00 58.76 -31.81
C GLN A 19 1.78 58.36 -32.64
N HIS A 20 1.95 58.22 -33.95
CA HIS A 20 0.85 57.79 -34.84
C HIS A 20 0.38 56.35 -34.55
N LEU A 21 1.33 55.44 -34.32
CA LEU A 21 0.99 54.04 -33.98
C LEU A 21 0.28 53.93 -32.63
N LEU A 22 0.79 54.58 -31.59
CA LEU A 22 0.16 54.62 -30.29
C LEU A 22 -1.22 55.27 -30.33
N SER A 23 -1.39 56.40 -31.05
CA SER A 23 -2.68 57.07 -31.23
C SER A 23 -3.65 56.21 -32.03
N TYR A 24 -3.19 55.47 -33.01
CA TYR A 24 -4.03 54.55 -33.79
C TYR A 24 -4.55 53.40 -32.91
N ARG A 25 -3.66 52.76 -32.14
CA ARG A 25 -4.01 51.66 -31.23
C ARG A 25 -4.88 52.12 -30.06
N ASP A 26 -4.68 53.32 -29.55
CA ASP A 26 -5.55 53.95 -28.52
C ASP A 26 -6.99 54.08 -29.02
N ARG A 27 -7.21 54.52 -30.30
CA ARG A 27 -8.53 54.60 -30.94
C ARG A 27 -9.16 53.21 -31.11
N MET A 28 -8.34 52.16 -31.29
CA MET A 28 -8.81 50.77 -31.42
C MET A 28 -9.02 50.11 -30.06
N GLN A 29 -8.66 50.79 -28.94
CA GLN A 29 -8.72 50.30 -27.56
C GLN A 29 -7.88 49.00 -27.34
N ASP A 30 -6.82 48.84 -28.14
CA ASP A 30 -5.91 47.69 -28.07
C ASP A 30 -4.68 48.03 -27.18
N TYR A 31 -4.91 48.02 -25.88
CA TYR A 31 -3.92 48.48 -24.90
C TYR A 31 -2.80 47.47 -24.70
N ALA A 32 -3.10 46.16 -24.83
CA ALA A 32 -2.07 45.12 -24.74
C ALA A 32 -1.01 45.28 -25.84
N HIS A 33 -1.45 45.62 -27.05
CA HIS A 33 -0.55 45.87 -28.17
C HIS A 33 0.28 47.17 -28.01
N ILE A 34 -0.33 48.18 -27.40
CA ILE A 34 0.39 49.44 -27.03
C ILE A 34 1.54 49.11 -26.07
N GLU A 35 1.28 48.31 -25.04
CA GLU A 35 2.29 47.93 -24.07
C GLU A 35 3.43 47.16 -24.73
N GLU A 36 3.11 46.16 -25.56
CA GLU A 36 4.11 45.37 -26.29
C GLU A 36 4.95 46.24 -27.22
N LEU A 37 4.35 47.16 -27.96
CA LEU A 37 5.07 48.09 -28.84
C LEU A 37 6.08 48.93 -28.07
N ILE A 38 5.67 49.46 -26.92
CA ILE A 38 6.56 50.27 -26.05
C ILE A 38 7.75 49.46 -25.56
N LEU A 39 7.53 48.22 -25.17
CA LEU A 39 8.59 47.35 -24.66
C LEU A 39 9.62 46.94 -25.71
N HIS A 40 9.28 46.97 -27.02
CA HIS A 40 10.19 46.60 -28.11
C HIS A 40 10.94 47.77 -28.75
N VAL A 41 10.63 48.97 -28.30
CA VAL A 41 11.25 50.17 -28.84
C VAL A 41 12.19 50.81 -27.82
N ASP A 42 13.27 51.44 -28.33
CA ASP A 42 14.14 52.27 -27.48
C ASP A 42 13.31 53.40 -26.82
N PRO A 43 13.25 53.44 -25.48
CA PRO A 43 12.43 54.45 -24.77
C PRO A 43 12.77 55.89 -25.10
N LEU A 44 13.99 56.17 -25.57
CA LEU A 44 14.44 57.51 -26.04
C LEU A 44 13.69 57.96 -27.33
N CYS A 45 13.04 57.03 -28.03
CA CYS A 45 12.25 57.33 -29.23
C CYS A 45 10.79 57.67 -28.91
N LEU A 46 10.40 57.61 -27.63
CA LEU A 46 9.04 57.89 -27.18
C LEU A 46 8.86 59.36 -26.83
N ASP A 47 7.69 59.89 -27.17
CA ASP A 47 7.22 61.17 -26.65
C ASP A 47 6.65 60.97 -25.24
N LEU A 48 7.46 61.27 -24.22
CA LEU A 48 7.14 61.01 -22.82
C LEU A 48 5.87 61.77 -22.37
N ASP A 49 5.68 63.00 -22.82
CA ASP A 49 4.55 63.84 -22.43
C ASP A 49 3.19 63.23 -22.84
N ARG A 50 3.18 62.43 -23.87
CA ARG A 50 1.98 61.69 -24.33
C ARG A 50 1.94 60.23 -23.87
N THR A 51 3.07 59.58 -23.83
CA THR A 51 3.15 58.16 -23.49
C THR A 51 2.87 57.90 -22.01
N LEU A 52 3.42 58.70 -21.10
CA LEU A 52 3.21 58.53 -19.67
C LEU A 52 1.76 58.71 -19.24
N PRO A 53 1.01 59.79 -19.66
CA PRO A 53 -0.39 59.92 -19.32
C PRO A 53 -1.26 58.81 -19.93
N LEU A 54 -0.93 58.36 -21.14
CA LEU A 54 -1.64 57.27 -21.80
C LEU A 54 -1.49 55.95 -21.00
N CYS A 55 -0.27 55.59 -20.68
CA CYS A 55 0.04 54.39 -19.89
C CYS A 55 -0.56 54.45 -18.49
N THR A 56 -0.49 55.58 -17.81
CA THR A 56 -1.08 55.77 -16.47
C THR A 56 -2.60 55.65 -16.51
N LYS A 57 -3.25 56.26 -17.50
CA LYS A 57 -4.71 56.24 -17.64
C LYS A 57 -5.25 54.83 -17.86
N HIS A 58 -4.53 54.01 -18.60
CA HIS A 58 -4.95 52.64 -18.98
C HIS A 58 -4.27 51.54 -18.17
N GLY A 59 -3.40 51.90 -17.19
CA GLY A 59 -2.77 50.94 -16.30
C GLY A 59 -1.73 50.04 -16.96
N LEU A 60 -0.97 50.56 -17.94
CA LEU A 60 0.08 49.83 -18.64
C LEU A 60 1.39 49.88 -17.84
N TRP A 61 1.38 49.15 -16.72
CA TRP A 61 2.44 49.26 -15.70
C TRP A 61 3.80 48.72 -16.15
N ARG A 62 3.81 47.70 -17.04
CA ARG A 62 5.06 47.17 -17.59
C ARG A 62 5.76 48.20 -18.48
N ALA A 63 4.98 48.88 -19.31
CA ALA A 63 5.48 49.96 -20.15
C ALA A 63 5.96 51.17 -19.32
N LEU A 64 5.20 51.53 -18.27
CA LEU A 64 5.63 52.57 -17.34
C LEU A 64 6.93 52.21 -16.63
N ALA A 65 7.03 51.00 -16.08
CA ALA A 65 8.25 50.54 -15.43
C ALA A 65 9.46 50.59 -16.38
N TYR A 66 9.26 50.16 -17.64
CA TYR A 66 10.30 50.24 -18.65
C TYR A 66 10.78 51.67 -18.92
N VAL A 67 9.88 52.62 -19.07
CA VAL A 67 10.22 54.02 -19.31
C VAL A 67 10.88 54.66 -18.09
N TYR A 68 10.34 54.39 -16.88
CA TYR A 68 10.92 54.92 -15.64
C TYR A 68 12.30 54.35 -15.34
N ASP A 69 12.55 53.06 -15.65
CA ASP A 69 13.85 52.42 -15.42
C ASP A 69 14.93 52.91 -16.39
N TYR A 70 14.58 53.10 -17.67
CA TYR A 70 15.58 53.41 -18.70
C TYR A 70 15.80 54.87 -18.96
N VAL A 71 14.77 55.72 -18.84
CA VAL A 71 14.87 57.13 -19.20
C VAL A 71 14.88 58.04 -17.98
N LEU A 72 13.87 57.89 -17.14
CA LEU A 72 13.68 58.78 -15.99
C LEU A 72 14.56 58.40 -14.81
N GLN A 73 14.90 57.14 -14.68
CA GLN A 73 15.65 56.59 -13.54
C GLN A 73 15.03 56.95 -12.18
N ASP A 74 13.70 57.17 -12.16
CA ASP A 74 12.92 57.60 -11.01
C ASP A 74 11.90 56.50 -10.64
N ARG A 75 12.29 55.57 -9.80
CA ARG A 75 11.48 54.45 -9.35
C ARG A 75 10.51 54.84 -8.23
N ILE A 76 10.88 55.88 -7.48
CA ILE A 76 10.10 56.35 -6.34
C ILE A 76 8.74 56.89 -6.81
N THR A 77 8.72 57.69 -7.86
CA THR A 77 7.48 58.26 -8.42
C THR A 77 6.58 57.15 -8.99
N LEU A 78 7.15 56.18 -9.68
CA LEU A 78 6.36 55.04 -10.19
C LEU A 78 5.81 54.18 -9.04
N LEU A 79 6.60 53.89 -8.02
CA LEU A 79 6.14 53.17 -6.84
C LEU A 79 5.00 53.91 -6.15
N ALA A 80 5.08 55.21 -6.01
CA ALA A 80 4.03 56.06 -5.48
C ALA A 80 2.74 55.96 -6.30
N LEU A 81 2.86 56.02 -7.63
CA LEU A 81 1.72 55.90 -8.53
C LEU A 81 1.03 54.56 -8.40
N VAL A 82 1.77 53.45 -8.35
CA VAL A 82 1.19 52.12 -8.23
C VAL A 82 0.56 51.92 -6.84
N LEU A 83 1.21 52.38 -5.78
CA LEU A 83 0.66 52.29 -4.41
C LEU A 83 -0.66 53.09 -4.28
N THR A 84 -0.83 54.19 -4.98
CA THR A 84 -2.11 54.95 -4.99
C THR A 84 -3.24 54.19 -5.75
N HIS A 85 -2.90 53.32 -6.68
CA HIS A 85 -3.84 52.55 -7.49
C HIS A 85 -3.84 51.05 -7.16
N LEU A 86 -3.38 50.68 -5.97
CA LEU A 86 -3.17 49.28 -5.54
C LEU A 86 -4.43 48.43 -5.72
N ASP A 87 -5.60 48.96 -5.34
CA ASP A 87 -6.87 48.23 -5.41
C ASP A 87 -7.25 47.74 -6.83
N LYS A 88 -6.76 48.41 -7.87
CA LYS A 88 -7.11 48.13 -9.26
C LYS A 88 -6.03 47.34 -10.00
N HIS A 89 -4.78 47.56 -9.67
CA HIS A 89 -3.63 47.11 -10.45
C HIS A 89 -2.49 46.53 -9.62
N GLY A 90 -2.72 46.21 -8.36
CA GLY A 90 -1.70 45.75 -7.43
C GLY A 90 -0.93 44.49 -7.85
N GLU A 91 -1.57 43.61 -8.62
CA GLU A 91 -0.89 42.41 -9.12
C GLU A 91 0.34 42.69 -10.00
N ALA A 92 0.28 43.82 -10.77
CA ALA A 92 1.39 44.23 -11.62
C ALA A 92 2.61 44.76 -10.83
N LEU A 93 2.40 45.18 -9.57
CA LEU A 93 3.45 45.72 -8.70
C LEU A 93 4.48 44.66 -8.30
N PHE A 94 4.05 43.44 -7.99
CA PHE A 94 4.94 42.42 -7.41
C PHE A 94 6.10 42.01 -8.34
N PRO A 95 5.91 41.76 -9.65
CA PRO A 95 7.02 41.52 -10.56
C PRO A 95 8.00 42.70 -10.67
N ILE A 96 7.49 43.93 -10.63
CA ILE A 96 8.31 45.17 -10.66
C ILE A 96 9.15 45.27 -9.40
N LEU A 97 8.52 45.15 -8.23
CA LEU A 97 9.22 45.13 -6.94
C LEU A 97 10.26 44.01 -6.86
N GLY A 98 9.90 42.79 -7.36
CA GLY A 98 10.80 41.65 -7.36
C GLY A 98 12.05 41.86 -8.23
N ALA A 99 11.97 42.65 -9.29
CA ALA A 99 13.15 43.07 -10.06
C ALA A 99 13.97 44.13 -9.31
N TRP A 100 13.32 45.19 -8.85
CA TRP A 100 13.99 46.32 -8.21
C TRP A 100 14.68 45.98 -6.88
N LEU A 101 14.04 45.16 -6.05
CA LEU A 101 14.65 44.71 -4.79
C LEU A 101 15.87 43.81 -4.99
N ARG A 102 16.06 43.28 -6.20
CA ARG A 102 17.27 42.55 -6.62
C ARG A 102 18.25 43.40 -7.41
N GLY A 103 17.99 44.71 -7.54
CA GLY A 103 18.83 45.60 -8.32
C GLY A 103 18.75 45.40 -9.83
N LEU A 104 17.65 44.83 -10.32
CA LEU A 104 17.43 44.50 -11.73
C LEU A 104 16.46 45.52 -12.37
N ARG A 105 16.59 45.74 -13.68
CA ARG A 105 15.63 46.50 -14.47
C ARG A 105 14.43 45.67 -14.83
N TYR A 106 13.26 46.27 -14.81
CA TYR A 106 12.04 45.59 -15.26
C TYR A 106 11.59 46.16 -16.61
N PRO A 107 11.14 45.37 -17.60
CA PRO A 107 10.91 43.91 -17.56
C PRO A 107 12.10 43.06 -18.07
N THR A 108 13.19 43.66 -18.48
CA THR A 108 14.33 42.95 -19.14
C THR A 108 15.12 42.07 -18.16
N LEU A 109 15.05 42.35 -16.86
CA LEU A 109 15.81 41.67 -15.79
C LEU A 109 17.33 41.83 -15.93
N ASP A 110 17.78 42.86 -16.63
CA ASP A 110 19.20 43.20 -16.71
C ASP A 110 19.65 43.92 -15.43
N ALA A 111 20.92 43.83 -15.09
CA ALA A 111 21.48 44.56 -13.96
C ALA A 111 21.36 46.08 -14.15
N CYS A 112 20.99 46.81 -13.10
CA CYS A 112 21.02 48.25 -13.11
C CYS A 112 22.45 48.78 -13.09
N ASP A 113 22.65 50.06 -13.51
CA ASP A 113 23.97 50.69 -13.47
C ASP A 113 24.49 50.83 -12.04
N ASP A 114 23.59 51.08 -11.08
CA ASP A 114 23.87 51.10 -9.65
C ASP A 114 22.80 50.26 -8.91
N PRO A 115 22.99 48.95 -8.80
CA PRO A 115 22.00 48.06 -8.16
C PRO A 115 21.74 48.41 -6.71
N ALA A 116 22.77 48.75 -5.95
CA ALA A 116 22.66 49.06 -4.53
C ALA A 116 21.81 50.31 -4.28
N LYS A 117 21.96 51.36 -5.11
CA LYS A 117 21.13 52.55 -5.03
C LYS A 117 19.66 52.26 -5.31
N VAL A 118 19.38 51.43 -6.32
CA VAL A 118 18.00 51.02 -6.66
C VAL A 118 17.33 50.29 -5.49
N VAL A 119 18.01 49.35 -4.89
CA VAL A 119 17.50 48.62 -3.72
C VAL A 119 17.24 49.57 -2.56
N LEU A 120 18.19 50.47 -2.25
CA LEU A 120 18.03 51.43 -1.18
C LEU A 120 16.89 52.45 -1.42
N ASP A 121 16.71 52.94 -2.65
CA ASP A 121 15.62 53.85 -2.99
C ASP A 121 14.26 53.17 -2.77
N VAL A 122 14.08 51.93 -3.23
CA VAL A 122 12.84 51.15 -3.06
C VAL A 122 12.60 50.80 -1.59
N GLN A 123 13.63 50.34 -0.89
CA GLN A 123 13.55 50.04 0.54
C GLN A 123 13.22 51.27 1.39
N SER A 124 13.75 52.42 1.05
CA SER A 124 13.49 53.67 1.78
C SER A 124 12.01 54.06 1.76
N VAL A 125 11.31 53.76 0.68
CA VAL A 125 9.86 53.98 0.57
C VAL A 125 9.10 52.88 1.27
N LEU A 126 9.35 51.62 0.91
CA LEU A 126 8.60 50.48 1.43
C LEU A 126 8.68 50.36 2.95
N PHE A 127 9.86 50.51 3.51
CA PHE A 127 10.15 50.34 4.93
C PHE A 127 10.17 51.67 5.70
N SER A 128 9.55 52.73 5.14
CA SER A 128 9.40 54.01 5.88
C SER A 128 8.42 53.84 7.04
N GLN A 129 8.80 54.37 8.20
CA GLN A 129 7.98 54.32 9.42
C GLN A 129 6.71 55.18 9.31
N HIS A 130 6.75 56.22 8.51
CA HIS A 130 5.66 57.16 8.26
C HIS A 130 5.43 57.36 6.78
N ALA A 131 4.40 58.12 6.40
CA ALA A 131 4.15 58.47 5.02
C ALA A 131 5.41 59.10 4.38
N TYR A 132 5.87 58.52 3.29
CA TYR A 132 7.09 58.93 2.61
C TYR A 132 6.84 60.24 1.83
N SER A 133 7.73 61.19 1.97
CA SER A 133 7.75 62.41 1.16
C SER A 133 8.76 62.24 0.04
N ALA A 134 8.30 62.26 -1.21
CA ALA A 134 9.16 62.26 -2.37
C ALA A 134 10.08 63.50 -2.41
N PRO A 135 11.21 63.48 -3.16
CA PRO A 135 12.14 64.60 -3.27
C PRO A 135 11.50 65.88 -3.78
N ASP A 136 10.41 65.79 -4.52
CA ASP A 136 9.60 66.93 -5.01
C ASP A 136 8.62 67.48 -3.97
N GLY A 137 8.56 66.89 -2.76
CA GLY A 137 7.69 67.29 -1.67
C GLY A 137 6.31 66.74 -1.72
N THR A 138 5.97 65.82 -2.69
CA THR A 138 4.71 65.12 -2.73
C THR A 138 4.70 64.00 -1.68
N LEU A 139 3.64 63.92 -0.87
CA LEU A 139 3.42 62.86 0.09
C LEU A 139 2.75 61.70 -0.65
N ILE A 140 3.32 60.52 -0.53
CA ILE A 140 2.64 59.32 -0.99
C ILE A 140 1.45 59.06 -0.05
N PRO A 141 0.21 59.10 -0.54
CA PRO A 141 -0.97 59.04 0.30
C PRO A 141 -1.04 57.68 1.02
N VAL A 142 -1.31 57.75 2.32
CA VAL A 142 -1.50 56.58 3.17
C VAL A 142 -2.79 56.78 3.96
N ASN A 143 -3.59 55.75 4.04
CA ASN A 143 -4.87 55.79 4.74
C ASN A 143 -4.73 55.71 6.28
N ASP A 144 -3.54 55.41 6.79
CA ASP A 144 -3.30 55.09 8.19
C ASP A 144 -2.13 55.89 8.81
N ALA A 145 -2.31 56.33 10.05
CA ALA A 145 -1.27 57.04 10.83
C ALA A 145 -0.30 56.06 11.55
N ASP A 146 -0.54 54.74 11.40
CA ASP A 146 0.24 53.71 12.09
C ASP A 146 1.60 53.46 11.43
N PRO A 147 2.59 52.98 12.16
CA PRO A 147 3.92 52.72 11.61
C PRO A 147 3.88 51.65 10.51
N TRP A 148 4.80 51.80 9.55
CA TRP A 148 5.01 50.89 8.40
C TRP A 148 3.80 50.79 7.46
N PRO A 149 3.23 51.91 7.03
CA PRO A 149 1.95 51.94 6.32
C PRO A 149 1.96 51.17 5.00
N TYR A 150 3.05 51.25 4.22
CA TYR A 150 3.13 50.59 2.92
C TYR A 150 3.28 49.09 3.05
N VAL A 151 4.06 48.60 4.00
CA VAL A 151 4.16 47.15 4.28
C VAL A 151 2.80 46.59 4.70
N ARG A 152 2.08 47.31 5.57
CA ARG A 152 0.72 46.91 6.01
C ARG A 152 -0.27 46.88 4.85
N GLN A 153 -0.22 47.89 3.98
CA GLN A 153 -1.10 47.95 2.81
C GLN A 153 -0.82 46.81 1.83
N LEU A 154 0.44 46.48 1.57
CA LEU A 154 0.84 45.36 0.69
C LEU A 154 0.49 44.01 1.29
N LEU A 155 0.73 43.82 2.58
CA LEU A 155 0.33 42.59 3.29
C LEU A 155 -1.19 42.41 3.33
N ALA A 156 -1.95 43.51 3.48
CA ALA A 156 -3.41 43.43 3.46
C ALA A 156 -3.96 43.17 2.05
N PHE A 157 -3.27 43.62 1.01
CA PHE A 157 -3.67 43.41 -0.38
C PHE A 157 -3.41 41.96 -0.83
N ASP A 158 -2.15 41.50 -0.83
CA ASP A 158 -1.74 40.14 -1.12
C ASP A 158 -0.42 39.81 -0.39
N ALA A 159 -0.57 39.20 0.78
CA ALA A 159 0.55 38.82 1.61
C ALA A 159 1.46 37.79 0.97
N ALA A 160 0.87 36.80 0.28
CA ALA A 160 1.64 35.70 -0.31
C ALA A 160 2.59 36.19 -1.40
N SER A 161 2.08 37.00 -2.34
CA SER A 161 2.89 37.56 -3.43
C SER A 161 3.94 38.55 -2.92
N PHE A 162 3.59 39.41 -1.96
CA PHE A 162 4.53 40.37 -1.38
C PHE A 162 5.67 39.67 -0.64
N LEU A 163 5.36 38.69 0.22
CA LEU A 163 6.38 37.95 0.96
C LEU A 163 7.22 37.07 0.03
N GLY A 164 6.65 36.54 -1.05
CA GLY A 164 7.40 35.82 -2.08
C GLY A 164 8.43 36.73 -2.78
N VAL A 165 8.08 37.98 -3.02
CA VAL A 165 9.03 38.98 -3.56
C VAL A 165 10.15 39.28 -2.57
N LEU A 166 9.82 39.43 -1.29
CA LEU A 166 10.83 39.66 -0.24
C LEU A 166 11.74 38.41 -0.07
N ASP A 167 11.23 37.22 -0.19
CA ASP A 167 12.04 36.00 -0.09
C ASP A 167 13.10 35.95 -1.19
N LEU A 168 12.71 36.23 -2.44
CA LEU A 168 13.63 36.35 -3.56
C LEU A 168 14.66 37.46 -3.40
N ALA A 169 14.27 38.58 -2.78
CA ALA A 169 15.17 39.70 -2.51
C ALA A 169 16.22 39.33 -1.46
N LEU A 170 15.81 38.70 -0.36
CA LEU A 170 16.69 38.21 0.70
C LEU A 170 17.66 37.13 0.21
N GLU A 171 17.22 36.27 -0.74
CA GLU A 171 18.12 35.27 -1.35
C GLU A 171 19.21 35.91 -2.22
N SER A 172 18.95 37.03 -2.83
CA SER A 172 19.91 37.70 -3.72
C SER A 172 20.96 38.55 -2.97
N ASP A 173 20.69 38.91 -1.72
CA ASP A 173 21.59 39.71 -0.89
C ASP A 173 22.57 38.80 -0.15
N SER A 174 23.74 38.57 -0.77
CA SER A 174 24.79 37.73 -0.20
C SER A 174 25.60 38.42 0.90
N ASP A 175 25.65 39.77 0.86
CA ASP A 175 26.42 40.61 1.79
C ASP A 175 25.46 41.42 2.66
N ASP A 176 24.77 40.77 3.59
CA ASP A 176 23.78 41.43 4.44
C ASP A 176 24.39 42.50 5.33
N HIS A 177 24.04 43.74 5.06
CA HIS A 177 24.37 44.93 5.89
C HIS A 177 23.30 45.18 6.96
N GLY A 178 22.63 44.15 7.48
CA GLY A 178 21.55 44.25 8.46
C GLY A 178 20.15 44.33 7.84
N THR A 179 20.04 44.21 6.54
CA THR A 179 18.78 44.26 5.79
C THR A 179 17.81 43.15 6.22
N HIS A 180 18.30 41.92 6.34
CA HIS A 180 17.49 40.77 6.77
C HIS A 180 16.86 41.02 8.15
N GLN A 181 17.67 41.41 9.14
CA GLN A 181 17.18 41.66 10.49
C GLN A 181 16.18 42.80 10.52
N HIS A 182 16.43 43.88 9.75
CA HIS A 182 15.54 45.02 9.68
C HIS A 182 14.17 44.69 9.10
N VAL A 183 14.13 43.95 7.98
CA VAL A 183 12.88 43.49 7.36
C VAL A 183 12.09 42.61 8.31
N ILE A 184 12.74 41.63 8.97
CA ILE A 184 12.09 40.71 9.93
C ILE A 184 11.52 41.52 11.12
N GLN A 185 12.24 42.51 11.67
CA GLN A 185 11.74 43.32 12.76
C GLN A 185 10.50 44.14 12.37
N ILE A 186 10.49 44.70 11.15
CA ILE A 186 9.30 45.38 10.62
C ILE A 186 8.12 44.43 10.50
N LEU A 187 8.33 43.26 9.92
CA LEU A 187 7.27 42.25 9.74
C LEU A 187 6.70 41.78 11.09
N LEU A 188 7.55 41.60 12.09
CA LEU A 188 7.10 41.27 13.45
C LEU A 188 6.33 42.43 14.09
N ALA A 189 6.77 43.67 13.93
CA ALA A 189 6.07 44.84 14.47
C ALA A 189 4.70 45.06 13.82
N VAL A 190 4.55 44.70 12.55
CA VAL A 190 3.29 44.84 11.81
C VAL A 190 2.37 43.61 12.00
N GLY A 191 2.93 42.45 12.38
CA GLY A 191 2.23 41.18 12.43
C GLY A 191 0.96 41.14 13.26
N ASP A 192 0.90 41.90 14.36
CA ASP A 192 -0.29 41.97 15.23
C ASP A 192 -1.43 42.83 14.69
N VAL A 193 -1.11 43.74 13.78
CA VAL A 193 -2.06 44.75 13.25
C VAL A 193 -2.70 44.30 11.93
N VAL A 194 -2.07 43.34 11.23
CA VAL A 194 -2.49 42.88 9.92
C VAL A 194 -3.63 41.85 10.04
N PRO A 195 -4.54 41.72 9.03
CA PRO A 195 -5.59 40.71 9.00
C PRO A 195 -5.08 39.27 9.21
N THR A 196 -5.90 38.41 9.78
CA THR A 196 -5.51 37.03 10.14
C THR A 196 -4.80 36.27 9.04
N PRO A 197 -5.26 36.22 7.77
CA PRO A 197 -4.55 35.51 6.73
C PRO A 197 -3.13 36.01 6.50
N ALA A 198 -2.95 37.36 6.43
CA ALA A 198 -1.64 38.00 6.23
C ALA A 198 -0.71 37.75 7.43
N ARG A 199 -1.26 37.73 8.64
CA ARG A 199 -0.52 37.45 9.88
C ARG A 199 0.10 36.05 9.83
N LEU A 200 -0.67 35.04 9.35
CA LEU A 200 -0.18 33.69 9.21
C LEU A 200 0.94 33.58 8.18
N PHE A 201 0.74 34.14 6.99
CA PHE A 201 1.79 34.18 5.95
C PHE A 201 3.06 34.87 6.45
N THR A 202 2.91 35.96 7.20
CA THR A 202 4.05 36.68 7.81
C THR A 202 4.77 35.76 8.82
N ALA A 203 4.05 35.05 9.69
CA ALA A 203 4.65 34.12 10.64
C ALA A 203 5.40 32.98 9.94
N VAL A 204 4.82 32.38 8.89
CA VAL A 204 5.46 31.32 8.07
C VAL A 204 6.74 31.87 7.42
N PHE A 205 6.68 33.07 6.84
CA PHE A 205 7.83 33.73 6.20
C PHE A 205 8.95 33.95 7.19
N VAL A 206 8.65 34.58 8.33
CA VAL A 206 9.64 34.88 9.38
C VAL A 206 10.27 33.60 9.92
N ALA A 207 9.48 32.60 10.22
CA ALA A 207 9.94 31.31 10.75
C ALA A 207 10.90 30.59 9.79
N ARG A 208 10.58 30.59 8.50
CA ARG A 208 11.42 29.97 7.46
C ARG A 208 12.71 30.70 7.25
N ASN A 209 12.65 32.04 7.15
CA ASN A 209 13.83 32.87 6.90
C ASN A 209 14.76 32.95 8.11
N ALA A 210 14.24 32.89 9.34
CA ALA A 210 15.06 32.81 10.54
C ALA A 210 15.92 31.52 10.57
N ALA A 211 15.36 30.42 10.06
CA ALA A 211 16.12 29.16 9.93
C ALA A 211 17.09 29.16 8.73
N LYS A 212 16.71 29.80 7.64
CA LYS A 212 17.52 29.88 6.41
C LYS A 212 18.74 30.77 6.58
N PHE A 213 18.59 31.86 7.31
CA PHE A 213 19.64 32.88 7.52
C PHE A 213 19.97 33.11 9.00
N PRO A 214 20.37 32.05 9.76
CA PRO A 214 20.61 32.17 11.20
C PRO A 214 21.80 33.08 11.55
N GLN A 215 22.68 33.36 10.60
CA GLN A 215 23.80 34.29 10.76
C GLN A 215 23.38 35.76 10.70
N PHE A 216 22.26 36.07 10.07
CA PHE A 216 21.80 37.46 9.86
C PHE A 216 20.56 37.79 10.69
N ILE A 217 19.77 36.76 11.08
CA ILE A 217 18.49 36.95 11.78
C ILE A 217 18.62 36.40 13.20
N THR A 218 18.35 37.29 14.18
CA THR A 218 18.28 36.91 15.61
C THR A 218 16.90 37.26 16.13
N LEU A 219 16.22 36.29 16.71
CA LEU A 219 14.89 36.43 17.31
C LEU A 219 15.01 36.44 18.83
N GLN A 220 14.17 37.25 19.48
CA GLN A 220 14.01 37.26 20.93
C GLN A 220 13.05 36.14 21.36
N ASP A 221 13.14 35.70 22.61
CA ASP A 221 12.25 34.62 23.14
C ASP A 221 10.77 35.02 23.03
N ALA A 222 10.41 36.28 23.20
CA ALA A 222 9.05 36.76 23.03
C ALA A 222 8.54 36.67 21.58
N GLU A 223 9.44 36.95 20.61
CA GLU A 223 9.12 36.84 19.19
C GLU A 223 8.95 35.37 18.76
N VAL A 224 9.81 34.49 19.26
CA VAL A 224 9.68 33.04 19.04
C VAL A 224 8.38 32.53 19.65
N ALA A 225 8.01 32.98 20.85
CA ALA A 225 6.74 32.60 21.47
C ALA A 225 5.52 33.09 20.65
N TRP A 226 5.60 34.35 20.14
CA TRP A 226 4.56 34.87 19.27
C TRP A 226 4.42 34.07 17.96
N LEU A 227 5.52 33.73 17.31
CA LEU A 227 5.53 32.88 16.10
C LEU A 227 4.93 31.52 16.39
N PHE A 228 5.32 30.90 17.50
CA PHE A 228 4.76 29.62 17.94
C PHE A 228 3.24 29.70 18.12
N ASP A 229 2.78 30.79 18.76
CA ASP A 229 1.36 31.00 19.01
C ASP A 229 0.56 31.22 17.74
N VAL A 230 1.07 31.97 16.78
CA VAL A 230 0.40 32.24 15.49
C VAL A 230 0.37 30.98 14.62
N LEU A 231 1.51 30.30 14.46
CA LEU A 231 1.60 29.10 13.61
C LEU A 231 0.73 27.96 14.10
N THR A 232 0.53 27.82 15.41
CA THR A 232 -0.30 26.75 16.01
C THR A 232 -1.80 27.08 16.05
N GLN A 233 -2.26 28.20 15.49
CA GLN A 233 -3.70 28.53 15.42
C GLN A 233 -4.43 27.71 14.34
N GLU A 234 -3.78 27.44 13.22
CA GLU A 234 -4.37 26.67 12.13
C GLU A 234 -4.12 25.17 12.34
N LYS A 235 -5.21 24.40 12.26
CA LYS A 235 -5.14 22.97 12.52
C LYS A 235 -4.78 22.19 11.26
N GLY A 236 -3.69 21.41 11.33
CA GLY A 236 -3.31 20.45 10.27
C GLY A 236 -2.70 21.12 9.02
N ASP A 237 -2.31 22.39 9.11
CA ASP A 237 -1.61 23.05 7.99
C ASP A 237 -0.16 22.60 7.93
N THR A 238 0.20 21.93 6.81
CA THR A 238 1.54 21.39 6.56
C THR A 238 2.60 22.46 6.40
N ASP A 239 2.23 23.63 5.88
CA ASP A 239 3.16 24.75 5.69
C ASP A 239 3.51 25.42 7.02
N CYS A 240 2.53 25.57 7.90
CA CYS A 240 2.72 26.06 9.26
C CYS A 240 3.54 25.08 10.10
N GLU A 241 3.27 23.77 10.00
CA GLU A 241 4.06 22.75 10.69
C GLU A 241 5.52 22.77 10.24
N PHE A 242 5.77 22.83 8.93
CA PHE A 242 7.11 22.90 8.38
C PHE A 242 7.85 24.18 8.80
N ALA A 243 7.15 25.34 8.78
CA ALA A 243 7.73 26.59 9.22
C ALA A 243 8.10 26.56 10.72
N LEU A 244 7.24 25.94 11.53
CA LEU A 244 7.52 25.75 12.96
C LEU A 244 8.71 24.80 13.19
N GLU A 245 8.82 23.72 12.42
CA GLU A 245 9.96 22.81 12.47
C GLU A 245 11.27 23.55 12.15
N CYS A 246 11.27 24.37 11.10
CA CYS A 246 12.39 25.23 10.73
C CYS A 246 12.77 26.19 11.87
N LEU A 247 11.79 26.91 12.42
CA LEU A 247 11.99 27.86 13.54
C LEU A 247 12.65 27.17 14.74
N LEU A 248 12.10 26.03 15.16
CA LEU A 248 12.58 25.28 16.34
C LEU A 248 13.91 24.57 16.13
N SER A 249 14.34 24.42 14.88
CA SER A 249 15.69 23.95 14.56
C SER A 249 16.76 25.02 14.80
N ALA A 250 16.43 26.27 14.47
CA ALA A 250 17.33 27.43 14.64
C ALA A 250 17.24 28.02 16.05
N HIS A 251 16.04 28.10 16.61
CA HIS A 251 15.74 28.69 17.91
C HIS A 251 15.07 27.66 18.84
N PRO A 252 15.85 26.82 19.53
CA PRO A 252 15.30 25.83 20.45
C PRO A 252 14.64 26.49 21.65
N ILE A 253 13.37 26.12 21.90
CA ILE A 253 12.59 26.57 23.06
C ILE A 253 12.69 25.60 24.23
N SER A 254 12.41 26.08 25.45
CA SER A 254 12.16 25.22 26.59
C SER A 254 10.75 24.61 26.48
N TRP A 255 10.69 23.28 26.43
CA TRP A 255 9.44 22.57 26.25
C TRP A 255 8.66 22.45 27.55
N ASP A 256 7.52 23.11 27.64
CA ASP A 256 6.56 22.96 28.72
C ASP A 256 5.36 22.09 28.30
N ALA A 257 4.62 21.59 29.26
CA ALA A 257 3.42 20.77 28.99
C ALA A 257 2.40 21.52 28.12
N ALA A 258 2.28 22.84 28.31
CA ALA A 258 1.36 23.67 27.53
C ALA A 258 1.74 23.73 26.02
N HIS A 259 3.02 23.76 25.70
CA HIS A 259 3.48 23.74 24.32
C HIS A 259 3.14 22.38 23.66
N ILE A 260 3.37 21.27 24.35
CA ILE A 260 3.07 19.92 23.87
C ILE A 260 1.57 19.75 23.63
N ASP A 261 0.72 20.15 24.58
CA ASP A 261 -0.74 20.11 24.44
C ASP A 261 -1.26 20.99 23.31
N ARG A 262 -0.55 22.08 23.00
CA ARG A 262 -0.92 22.97 21.89
C ARG A 262 -0.58 22.32 20.53
N LEU A 263 0.57 21.67 20.42
CA LEU A 263 0.95 20.92 19.21
C LEU A 263 -0.04 19.78 18.93
N GLU A 264 -0.48 19.08 19.95
CA GLU A 264 -1.49 18.03 19.82
C GLU A 264 -2.82 18.60 19.31
N ARG A 265 -3.27 19.74 19.85
CA ARG A 265 -4.50 20.41 19.39
C ARG A 265 -4.38 20.95 17.96
N ALA A 266 -3.21 21.46 17.60
CA ALA A 266 -2.91 21.94 16.24
C ALA A 266 -2.72 20.77 15.24
N ALA A 267 -2.61 19.52 15.69
CA ALA A 267 -2.30 18.34 14.88
C ALA A 267 -0.95 18.44 14.12
N PHE A 268 0.04 19.05 14.75
CA PHE A 268 1.40 19.19 14.20
C PHE A 268 2.27 18.03 14.65
N TRP A 269 2.08 16.89 13.99
CA TRP A 269 2.56 15.61 14.49
C TRP A 269 4.06 15.41 14.36
N ARG A 270 4.71 15.99 13.34
CA ARG A 270 6.19 15.91 13.18
C ARG A 270 6.90 16.70 14.28
N VAL A 271 6.40 17.90 14.56
CA VAL A 271 6.96 18.75 15.64
C VAL A 271 6.66 18.15 16.99
N TYR A 272 5.45 17.59 17.18
CA TYR A 272 5.02 16.88 18.40
C TYR A 272 5.95 15.69 18.69
N GLU A 273 6.18 14.81 17.71
CA GLU A 273 7.12 13.69 17.82
C GLU A 273 8.53 14.17 18.23
N THR A 274 9.04 15.18 17.53
CA THR A 274 10.37 15.74 17.79
C THR A 274 10.46 16.34 19.21
N SER A 275 9.41 17.00 19.67
CA SER A 275 9.33 17.57 21.02
C SER A 275 9.36 16.50 22.10
N LEU A 276 8.59 15.42 21.92
CA LEU A 276 8.57 14.28 22.86
C LEU A 276 9.92 13.57 22.90
N ARG A 277 10.61 13.43 21.76
CA ARG A 277 11.96 12.87 21.69
C ARG A 277 12.99 13.75 22.43
N LYS A 278 12.94 15.07 22.27
CA LYS A 278 13.83 16.03 22.97
C LYS A 278 13.58 16.06 24.47
N THR A 279 12.33 15.99 24.90
CA THR A 279 11.94 15.98 26.33
C THR A 279 12.06 14.59 26.98
N ARG A 280 12.39 13.55 26.21
CA ARG A 280 12.50 12.14 26.65
C ARG A 280 11.20 11.61 27.25
N ARG A 281 10.06 12.09 26.81
CA ARG A 281 8.75 11.58 27.23
C ARG A 281 8.35 10.37 26.39
N TRP A 282 9.06 9.27 26.66
CA TRP A 282 8.91 8.01 25.90
C TRP A 282 7.54 7.38 26.07
N ASP A 283 6.91 7.59 27.21
CA ASP A 283 5.55 7.20 27.53
C ASP A 283 4.53 7.83 26.57
N ALA A 284 4.57 9.14 26.46
CA ALA A 284 3.69 9.88 25.57
C ALA A 284 3.97 9.59 24.09
N LEU A 285 5.25 9.39 23.73
CA LEU A 285 5.65 9.05 22.36
C LEU A 285 5.14 7.67 21.95
N LEU A 286 5.23 6.69 22.83
CA LEU A 286 4.69 5.35 22.60
C LEU A 286 3.16 5.37 22.47
N ALA A 287 2.49 6.14 23.34
CA ALA A 287 1.05 6.33 23.28
C ALA A 287 0.62 7.02 21.97
N PHE A 288 1.40 7.99 21.51
CA PHE A 288 1.17 8.65 20.22
C PHE A 288 1.23 7.67 19.05
N TYR A 289 2.28 6.83 18.98
CA TYR A 289 2.39 5.82 17.94
C TYR A 289 1.27 4.78 17.97
N ALA A 290 0.77 4.44 19.17
CA ALA A 290 -0.31 3.48 19.35
C ALA A 290 -1.70 4.04 18.95
N ARG A 291 -1.90 5.36 19.01
CA ARG A 291 -3.20 6.03 18.78
C ARG A 291 -3.45 6.47 17.35
N ASP A 292 -2.57 6.18 16.42
CA ASP A 292 -2.77 6.58 15.01
C ASP A 292 -3.96 5.84 14.39
N GLN A 293 -5.15 6.37 14.66
CA GLN A 293 -6.44 5.74 14.33
C GLN A 293 -6.73 5.70 12.83
N ASP A 294 -6.20 6.65 12.07
CA ASP A 294 -6.59 6.83 10.66
C ASP A 294 -5.52 6.34 9.67
N GLY A 295 -4.37 5.84 10.16
CA GLY A 295 -3.22 5.51 9.31
C GLY A 295 -2.69 6.70 8.52
N GLN A 296 -3.08 7.93 8.93
CA GLN A 296 -2.71 9.16 8.25
C GLN A 296 -1.25 9.53 8.48
N HIS A 297 -0.69 9.09 9.60
CA HIS A 297 0.67 9.44 10.02
C HIS A 297 1.64 8.28 9.86
N HIS A 298 1.13 7.04 9.91
CA HIS A 298 1.93 5.83 9.78
C HIS A 298 1.25 4.84 8.83
N ALA A 299 1.92 4.46 7.74
CA ALA A 299 1.44 3.37 6.91
C ALA A 299 1.41 2.05 7.70
N PRO A 300 0.52 1.10 7.37
CA PRO A 300 0.53 -0.24 7.94
C PRO A 300 1.95 -0.83 7.87
N GLY A 301 2.46 -1.38 8.97
CA GLY A 301 3.83 -1.91 9.06
C GLY A 301 4.89 -0.91 9.55
N GLN A 302 4.59 0.38 9.68
CA GLN A 302 5.55 1.37 10.18
C GLN A 302 5.64 1.44 11.70
N LEU A 303 4.59 1.04 12.43
CA LEU A 303 4.61 1.07 13.91
C LEU A 303 5.79 0.26 14.47
N PHE A 304 5.98 -0.95 13.98
CA PHE A 304 7.12 -1.79 14.37
C PHE A 304 8.45 -1.08 14.15
N HIS A 305 8.63 -0.48 12.96
CA HIS A 305 9.87 0.22 12.61
C HIS A 305 10.12 1.44 13.51
N ARG A 306 9.08 2.24 13.77
CA ARG A 306 9.15 3.42 14.66
C ARG A 306 9.47 3.06 16.10
N VAL A 307 8.83 2.02 16.62
CA VAL A 307 9.13 1.53 17.99
C VAL A 307 10.52 0.88 18.06
N ALA A 308 10.94 0.18 17.00
CA ALA A 308 12.30 -0.35 16.91
C ALA A 308 13.35 0.77 16.92
N GLU A 309 13.14 1.84 16.15
CA GLU A 309 13.98 3.04 16.19
C GLU A 309 14.01 3.67 17.59
N LEU A 310 12.85 3.81 18.22
CA LEU A 310 12.74 4.33 19.59
C LEU A 310 13.65 3.55 20.56
N PHE A 311 13.64 2.23 20.47
CA PHE A 311 14.42 1.38 21.36
C PHE A 311 15.94 1.35 21.06
N THR A 312 16.36 1.91 19.93
CA THR A 312 17.80 2.15 19.67
C THR A 312 18.34 3.38 20.39
N LEU A 313 17.46 4.27 20.86
CA LEU A 313 17.86 5.51 21.54
C LEU A 313 18.58 5.25 22.88
N PRO A 314 19.51 6.12 23.27
CA PRO A 314 20.35 5.90 24.46
C PRO A 314 19.58 5.70 25.77
N GLY A 315 18.36 6.21 25.86
CA GLY A 315 17.50 6.10 27.05
C GLY A 315 16.70 4.79 27.16
N LEU A 316 16.64 3.97 26.08
CA LEU A 316 15.79 2.78 26.03
C LEU A 316 16.50 1.50 25.57
N ARG A 317 17.83 1.52 25.52
CA ARG A 317 18.62 0.36 25.09
C ARG A 317 18.57 -0.82 26.07
N ARG A 318 18.36 -0.56 27.37
CA ARG A 318 18.37 -1.61 28.40
C ARG A 318 16.99 -2.26 28.52
N PRO A 319 16.88 -3.60 28.65
CA PRO A 319 15.61 -4.29 28.81
C PRO A 319 14.73 -3.72 29.92
N ALA A 320 15.30 -3.47 31.11
CA ALA A 320 14.56 -2.91 32.24
C ALA A 320 13.92 -1.53 31.96
N GLN A 321 14.52 -0.72 31.07
CA GLN A 321 13.95 0.57 30.68
C GLN A 321 12.77 0.40 29.72
N ARG A 322 12.79 -0.64 28.89
CA ARG A 322 11.68 -1.00 28.00
C ARG A 322 10.52 -1.62 28.78
N GLU A 323 10.83 -2.48 29.77
CA GLU A 323 9.82 -3.05 30.65
C GLU A 323 9.05 -1.99 31.43
N ALA A 324 9.70 -0.86 31.78
CA ALA A 324 9.01 0.27 32.41
C ALA A 324 7.93 0.91 31.52
N LEU A 325 7.99 0.74 30.19
CA LEU A 325 6.95 1.20 29.26
C LEU A 325 5.81 0.19 29.08
N GLY A 326 5.94 -1.03 29.62
CA GLY A 326 4.91 -2.07 29.55
C GLY A 326 3.53 -1.62 30.01
N PRO A 327 3.37 -0.96 31.18
CA PRO A 327 2.08 -0.46 31.65
C PRO A 327 1.45 0.56 30.70
N VAL A 328 2.25 1.44 30.09
CA VAL A 328 1.77 2.43 29.11
C VAL A 328 1.28 1.74 27.86
N TRP A 329 2.04 0.74 27.37
CA TRP A 329 1.68 -0.07 26.23
C TRP A 329 0.35 -0.79 26.44
N MET A 330 0.18 -1.39 27.63
CA MET A 330 -1.06 -2.06 28.02
C MET A 330 -2.26 -1.11 28.09
N ALA A 331 -2.06 0.11 28.59
CA ALA A 331 -3.12 1.11 28.63
C ALA A 331 -3.55 1.57 27.21
N CYS A 332 -2.61 1.63 26.28
CA CYS A 332 -2.87 2.09 24.91
C CYS A 332 -3.38 0.98 23.96
N ILE A 333 -3.33 -0.29 24.37
CA ILE A 333 -3.63 -1.41 23.46
C ILE A 333 -5.06 -1.40 22.92
N HIS A 334 -5.99 -0.86 23.69
CA HIS A 334 -7.39 -0.73 23.26
C HIS A 334 -7.60 0.39 22.23
N ASP A 335 -6.72 1.40 22.24
CA ASP A 335 -6.78 2.54 21.33
C ASP A 335 -6.05 2.25 20.00
N VAL A 336 -5.29 1.14 19.91
CA VAL A 336 -4.57 0.75 18.69
C VAL A 336 -5.58 0.32 17.61
N PRO A 337 -5.52 0.89 16.39
CA PRO A 337 -6.35 0.45 15.28
C PRO A 337 -6.03 -0.99 14.86
N ASP A 338 -7.04 -1.68 14.35
CA ASP A 338 -6.93 -3.10 13.96
C ASP A 338 -5.85 -3.35 12.89
N SER A 339 -5.61 -2.37 12.02
CA SER A 339 -4.56 -2.43 10.99
C SER A 339 -3.13 -2.50 11.55
N LEU A 340 -2.92 -1.97 12.76
CA LEU A 340 -1.59 -1.90 13.42
C LEU A 340 -1.36 -3.02 14.44
N LEU A 341 -2.34 -3.89 14.71
CA LEU A 341 -2.19 -4.99 15.67
C LEU A 341 -1.10 -5.99 15.28
N GLY A 342 -0.87 -6.17 13.98
CA GLY A 342 0.25 -6.97 13.49
C GLY A 342 1.62 -6.40 13.88
N ASP A 343 1.77 -5.08 13.81
CA ASP A 343 2.99 -4.39 14.21
C ASP A 343 3.20 -4.46 15.73
N VAL A 344 2.11 -4.36 16.50
CA VAL A 344 2.13 -4.60 17.95
C VAL A 344 2.69 -5.98 18.26
N ALA A 345 2.25 -7.01 17.55
CA ALA A 345 2.74 -8.36 17.73
C ALA A 345 4.26 -8.46 17.50
N HIS A 346 4.77 -7.85 16.42
CA HIS A 346 6.21 -7.81 16.14
C HIS A 346 7.00 -7.08 17.22
N VAL A 347 6.48 -5.96 17.73
CA VAL A 347 7.11 -5.22 18.83
C VAL A 347 7.16 -6.06 20.10
N VAL A 348 6.06 -6.72 20.47
CA VAL A 348 5.98 -7.56 21.68
C VAL A 348 6.87 -8.78 21.54
N MET A 349 6.91 -9.45 20.39
CA MET A 349 7.83 -10.56 20.14
C MET A 349 9.29 -10.16 20.36
N GLN A 350 9.68 -9.00 19.87
CA GLN A 350 11.08 -8.60 19.87
C GLN A 350 11.54 -7.96 21.20
N TYR A 351 10.64 -7.23 21.87
CA TYR A 351 11.04 -6.37 23.00
C TYR A 351 10.40 -6.71 24.34
N TRP A 352 9.26 -7.43 24.37
CA TRP A 352 8.49 -7.79 25.58
C TRP A 352 8.05 -9.24 25.61
N GLU A 353 8.98 -10.15 25.54
CA GLU A 353 8.69 -11.59 25.50
C GLU A 353 7.76 -12.05 26.66
N HIS A 354 7.97 -11.50 27.86
CA HIS A 354 7.16 -11.82 29.04
C HIS A 354 5.78 -11.11 29.05
N GLY A 355 5.58 -10.12 28.20
CA GLY A 355 4.31 -9.38 28.06
C GLY A 355 3.29 -10.00 27.14
N GLN A 356 3.67 -11.01 26.35
CA GLN A 356 2.80 -11.63 25.33
C GLN A 356 1.47 -12.12 25.90
N GLU A 357 1.53 -12.82 27.03
CA GLU A 357 0.35 -13.35 27.70
C GLU A 357 -0.56 -12.25 28.27
N GLN A 358 0.03 -11.18 28.78
CA GLN A 358 -0.73 -10.06 29.33
C GLN A 358 -1.48 -9.30 28.21
N VAL A 359 -0.79 -9.02 27.10
CA VAL A 359 -1.37 -8.39 25.92
C VAL A 359 -2.53 -9.23 25.37
N LEU A 360 -2.33 -10.53 25.23
CA LEU A 360 -3.39 -11.43 24.76
C LEU A 360 -4.60 -11.42 25.68
N ARG A 361 -4.39 -11.49 27.01
CA ARG A 361 -5.47 -11.41 27.99
C ARG A 361 -6.24 -10.09 27.93
N GLU A 362 -5.56 -8.96 27.70
CA GLU A 362 -6.25 -7.67 27.58
C GLU A 362 -7.06 -7.62 26.29
N LEU A 363 -6.53 -8.11 25.17
CA LEU A 363 -7.27 -8.19 23.91
C LEU A 363 -8.47 -9.15 23.98
N GLN A 364 -8.37 -10.24 24.76
CA GLN A 364 -9.48 -11.17 24.98
C GLN A 364 -10.59 -10.60 25.87
N LYS A 365 -10.32 -9.56 26.68
CA LYS A 365 -11.35 -8.86 27.46
C LYS A 365 -12.23 -7.96 26.57
N SER A 366 -11.79 -7.61 25.38
CA SER A 366 -12.61 -6.90 24.41
C SER A 366 -13.64 -7.87 23.82
N ASP A 367 -14.85 -7.39 23.55
CA ASP A 367 -15.96 -8.20 23.00
C ASP A 367 -15.69 -8.70 21.57
N SER A 368 -14.57 -8.33 20.95
CA SER A 368 -14.24 -8.71 19.58
C SER A 368 -13.06 -9.68 19.53
N PRO A 369 -13.29 -10.97 19.19
CA PRO A 369 -12.22 -11.96 19.03
C PRO A 369 -11.30 -11.65 17.83
N THR A 370 -11.76 -10.82 16.88
CA THR A 370 -10.97 -10.43 15.69
C THR A 370 -9.68 -9.71 16.04
N ARG A 371 -9.68 -8.89 17.09
CA ARG A 371 -8.48 -8.17 17.54
C ARG A 371 -7.40 -9.12 18.04
N ALA A 372 -7.77 -10.10 18.85
CA ALA A 372 -6.86 -11.13 19.33
C ALA A 372 -6.32 -11.99 18.16
N TYR A 373 -7.17 -12.29 17.17
CA TYR A 373 -6.77 -12.98 15.95
C TYR A 373 -5.74 -12.20 15.13
N LEU A 374 -5.98 -10.91 14.88
CA LEU A 374 -5.04 -10.04 14.14
C LEU A 374 -3.70 -9.89 14.87
N TYR A 375 -3.73 -9.84 16.21
CA TYR A 375 -2.52 -9.81 17.02
C TYR A 375 -1.72 -11.11 16.94
N LEU A 376 -2.37 -12.28 16.98
CA LEU A 376 -1.67 -13.58 16.96
C LEU A 376 -1.20 -14.00 15.57
N LYS A 377 -1.83 -13.51 14.50
CA LYS A 377 -1.51 -13.90 13.12
C LYS A 377 -0.01 -13.82 12.75
N PRO A 378 0.77 -12.76 13.12
CA PRO A 378 2.20 -12.69 12.84
C PRO A 378 3.07 -13.71 13.60
N PHE A 379 2.57 -14.26 14.72
CA PHE A 379 3.31 -15.28 15.47
C PHE A 379 3.34 -16.63 14.74
N PHE A 380 2.34 -16.91 13.91
CA PHE A 380 2.17 -18.21 13.24
C PHE A 380 2.21 -18.08 11.71
N PRO A 381 3.38 -17.67 11.12
CA PRO A 381 3.55 -17.64 9.68
C PRO A 381 3.60 -19.09 9.13
N LEU A 382 2.92 -19.34 8.00
CA LEU A 382 2.91 -20.66 7.37
C LEU A 382 4.27 -21.08 6.80
N GLU A 383 5.20 -20.12 6.59
CA GLU A 383 6.47 -20.38 5.93
C GLU A 383 7.64 -20.67 6.90
N HIS A 384 7.57 -20.19 8.12
CA HIS A 384 8.67 -20.29 9.10
C HIS A 384 8.16 -20.72 10.46
N MET A 385 8.61 -21.89 10.90
CA MET A 385 8.27 -22.41 12.21
C MET A 385 9.15 -21.78 13.31
N THR A 386 8.53 -21.02 14.21
CA THR A 386 9.16 -20.55 15.43
C THR A 386 8.48 -21.19 16.63
N PRO A 387 9.24 -21.72 17.63
CA PRO A 387 8.63 -22.28 18.83
C PRO A 387 7.98 -21.18 19.67
N HIS A 388 6.69 -21.33 19.96
CA HIS A 388 5.94 -20.42 20.81
C HIS A 388 5.46 -21.09 22.11
N PRO A 389 5.20 -20.34 23.17
CA PRO A 389 4.65 -20.86 24.40
C PRO A 389 3.29 -21.55 24.18
N PRO A 390 2.97 -22.63 24.91
CA PRO A 390 1.72 -23.39 24.71
C PRO A 390 0.46 -22.54 24.80
N PHE A 391 0.43 -21.51 25.66
CA PHE A 391 -0.75 -20.65 25.80
C PHE A 391 -1.07 -19.84 24.53
N LEU A 392 -0.05 -19.45 23.76
CA LEU A 392 -0.27 -18.78 22.46
C LEU A 392 -0.81 -19.77 21.43
N CYS A 393 -0.28 -20.99 21.42
CA CYS A 393 -0.73 -22.04 20.52
C CYS A 393 -2.21 -22.40 20.76
N THR A 394 -2.62 -22.58 22.02
CA THR A 394 -4.01 -22.88 22.37
C THR A 394 -4.94 -21.74 21.99
N ALA A 395 -4.61 -20.51 22.34
CA ALA A 395 -5.41 -19.33 21.99
C ALA A 395 -5.49 -19.12 20.46
N TRP A 396 -4.41 -19.39 19.73
CA TRP A 396 -4.41 -19.29 18.26
C TRP A 396 -5.36 -20.31 17.61
N ILE A 397 -5.29 -21.56 18.07
CA ILE A 397 -6.18 -22.62 17.57
C ILE A 397 -7.66 -22.27 17.79
N ASP A 398 -8.01 -21.80 19.00
CA ASP A 398 -9.40 -21.42 19.31
C ASP A 398 -9.88 -20.28 18.39
N LEU A 399 -9.05 -19.25 18.18
CA LEU A 399 -9.39 -18.12 17.32
C LEU A 399 -9.45 -18.48 15.83
N VAL A 400 -8.54 -19.34 15.34
CA VAL A 400 -8.57 -19.82 13.96
C VAL A 400 -9.81 -20.68 13.73
N ALA A 401 -10.13 -21.59 14.66
CA ALA A 401 -11.34 -22.40 14.58
C ALA A 401 -12.62 -21.57 14.53
N GLN A 402 -12.65 -20.44 15.26
CA GLN A 402 -13.80 -19.56 15.33
C GLN A 402 -13.92 -18.63 14.10
N LEU A 403 -12.81 -18.02 13.66
CA LEU A 403 -12.84 -16.92 12.67
C LEU A 403 -12.42 -17.33 11.26
N SER A 404 -11.60 -18.36 11.14
CA SER A 404 -11.03 -18.78 9.86
C SER A 404 -10.86 -20.29 9.78
N PRO A 405 -11.94 -21.08 9.89
CA PRO A 405 -11.89 -22.53 9.99
C PRO A 405 -11.14 -23.18 8.81
N ALA A 406 -11.25 -22.63 7.61
CA ALA A 406 -10.56 -23.13 6.41
C ALA A 406 -9.03 -23.10 6.49
N LEU A 407 -8.45 -22.29 7.39
CA LEU A 407 -7.01 -22.21 7.59
C LEU A 407 -6.48 -23.24 8.59
N LEU A 408 -7.36 -23.92 9.34
CA LEU A 408 -6.94 -24.78 10.44
C LEU A 408 -6.18 -26.02 9.95
N VAL A 409 -6.69 -26.72 8.95
CA VAL A 409 -6.01 -27.89 8.36
C VAL A 409 -4.68 -27.51 7.68
N PRO A 410 -4.61 -26.47 6.81
CA PRO A 410 -3.35 -25.99 6.29
C PRO A 410 -2.32 -25.60 7.35
N LEU A 411 -2.77 -25.01 8.46
CA LEU A 411 -1.92 -24.70 9.59
C LEU A 411 -1.36 -25.96 10.25
N LEU A 412 -2.20 -26.94 10.52
CA LEU A 412 -1.81 -28.22 11.12
C LEU A 412 -0.87 -29.04 10.21
N ASP A 413 -1.06 -28.96 8.88
CA ASP A 413 -0.16 -29.59 7.91
C ASP A 413 1.20 -28.90 7.81
N ALA A 414 1.25 -27.57 8.03
CA ALA A 414 2.48 -26.79 7.95
C ALA A 414 3.39 -26.97 9.18
N TYR A 415 2.82 -27.27 10.34
CA TYR A 415 3.55 -27.43 11.59
C TYR A 415 3.70 -28.90 11.99
N ASP A 416 4.77 -29.23 12.74
CA ASP A 416 4.93 -30.58 13.32
C ASP A 416 3.75 -30.89 14.24
N PRO A 417 3.11 -32.08 14.13
CA PRO A 417 2.01 -32.48 15.01
C PRO A 417 2.30 -32.38 16.50
N ALA A 418 3.57 -32.53 16.91
CA ALA A 418 4.00 -32.36 18.30
C ALA A 418 3.92 -30.92 18.81
N TYR A 419 3.74 -29.95 17.92
CA TYR A 419 3.74 -28.53 18.23
C TYR A 419 2.45 -28.06 18.93
N PHE A 420 1.32 -28.68 18.55
CA PHE A 420 0.02 -28.40 19.12
C PHE A 420 -0.46 -29.56 20.00
N ASP A 421 -1.22 -29.22 21.04
CA ASP A 421 -1.98 -30.24 21.77
C ASP A 421 -3.17 -30.69 20.92
N LEU A 422 -3.03 -31.85 20.27
CA LEU A 422 -4.06 -32.37 19.38
C LEU A 422 -5.40 -32.63 20.08
N GLU A 423 -5.38 -32.95 21.38
CA GLU A 423 -6.64 -33.10 22.15
C GLU A 423 -7.36 -31.75 22.34
N HIS A 424 -6.61 -30.67 22.50
CA HIS A 424 -7.17 -29.32 22.53
C HIS A 424 -7.74 -28.93 21.16
N VAL A 425 -6.99 -29.20 20.08
CA VAL A 425 -7.46 -28.95 18.71
C VAL A 425 -8.77 -29.69 18.41
N ILE A 426 -8.88 -30.96 18.79
CA ILE A 426 -10.11 -31.76 18.62
C ILE A 426 -11.27 -31.12 19.37
N ARG A 427 -11.02 -30.62 20.58
CA ARG A 427 -12.05 -29.95 21.38
C ARG A 427 -12.53 -28.65 20.74
N ALA A 428 -11.60 -27.78 20.36
CA ALA A 428 -11.88 -26.52 19.66
C ALA A 428 -12.59 -26.77 18.31
N ALA A 429 -12.11 -27.74 17.54
CA ALA A 429 -12.69 -28.12 16.27
C ALA A 429 -14.14 -28.63 16.42
N LYS A 430 -14.44 -29.44 17.46
CA LYS A 430 -15.79 -29.89 17.75
C LYS A 430 -16.71 -28.74 18.18
N GLU A 431 -16.21 -27.83 19.03
CA GLU A 431 -16.95 -26.65 19.51
C GLU A 431 -17.35 -25.71 18.36
N HIS A 432 -16.42 -25.47 17.45
CA HIS A 432 -16.64 -24.58 16.31
C HIS A 432 -17.07 -25.32 15.02
N ARG A 433 -17.35 -26.63 15.09
CA ARG A 433 -17.83 -27.46 13.98
C ARG A 433 -16.85 -27.55 12.80
N VAL A 434 -15.55 -27.49 13.05
CA VAL A 434 -14.48 -27.66 12.05
C VAL A 434 -14.08 -29.13 11.94
N TYR A 435 -14.93 -29.91 11.30
CA TYR A 435 -14.82 -31.36 11.31
C TYR A 435 -13.64 -31.91 10.52
N ASP A 436 -13.19 -31.24 9.46
CA ASP A 436 -12.00 -31.59 8.70
C ASP A 436 -10.73 -31.58 9.57
N ALA A 437 -10.55 -30.55 10.40
CA ALA A 437 -9.46 -30.48 11.37
C ALA A 437 -9.59 -31.55 12.47
N CYS A 438 -10.83 -31.83 12.93
CA CYS A 438 -11.10 -32.89 13.88
C CYS A 438 -10.67 -34.24 13.31
N LEU A 439 -11.05 -34.54 12.08
CA LEU A 439 -10.70 -35.77 11.38
C LEU A 439 -9.17 -35.88 11.21
N TRP A 440 -8.51 -34.82 10.80
CA TRP A 440 -7.06 -34.78 10.65
C TRP A 440 -6.33 -35.10 11.96
N CYS A 441 -6.76 -34.49 13.08
CA CYS A 441 -6.16 -34.75 14.40
C CYS A 441 -6.40 -36.18 14.90
N LEU A 442 -7.62 -36.71 14.72
CA LEU A 442 -7.97 -38.07 15.13
C LEU A 442 -7.18 -39.11 14.37
N ASP A 443 -6.90 -38.85 13.10
CA ASP A 443 -6.04 -39.71 12.28
C ASP A 443 -4.62 -39.78 12.82
N ARG A 444 -4.01 -38.58 13.06
CA ARG A 444 -2.64 -38.47 13.61
C ARG A 444 -2.49 -39.13 14.99
N LEU A 445 -3.58 -39.21 15.77
CA LEU A 445 -3.63 -39.98 17.03
C LEU A 445 -3.89 -41.46 16.84
N GLY A 446 -4.08 -41.92 15.61
CA GLY A 446 -4.41 -43.32 15.30
C GLY A 446 -5.83 -43.73 15.70
N ARG A 447 -6.72 -42.76 15.95
CA ARG A 447 -8.13 -42.97 16.35
C ARG A 447 -9.06 -42.93 15.14
N THR A 448 -8.79 -43.75 14.14
CA THR A 448 -9.55 -43.78 12.87
C THR A 448 -11.03 -44.10 13.04
N HIS A 449 -11.38 -44.94 14.01
CA HIS A 449 -12.78 -45.26 14.32
C HIS A 449 -13.56 -44.03 14.82
N GLU A 450 -12.97 -43.24 15.71
CA GLU A 450 -13.57 -42.00 16.21
C GLU A 450 -13.68 -40.93 15.12
N ALA A 451 -12.73 -40.90 14.17
CA ALA A 451 -12.79 -40.02 13.01
C ALA A 451 -14.02 -40.36 12.14
N MET A 452 -14.27 -41.64 11.88
CA MET A 452 -15.46 -42.05 11.11
C MET A 452 -16.76 -41.79 11.85
N GLU A 453 -16.78 -41.91 13.18
CA GLU A 453 -17.95 -41.56 14.01
C GLU A 453 -18.21 -40.03 13.96
N ALA A 454 -17.16 -39.21 13.95
CA ALA A 454 -17.29 -37.76 13.80
C ALA A 454 -17.85 -37.38 12.41
N LEU A 455 -17.46 -38.07 11.35
CA LEU A 455 -18.03 -37.91 10.01
C LEU A 455 -19.53 -38.30 9.98
N ASP A 456 -19.89 -39.45 10.56
CA ASP A 456 -21.28 -39.89 10.64
C ASP A 456 -22.14 -38.87 11.41
N ALA A 457 -21.62 -38.29 12.51
CA ALA A 457 -22.29 -37.27 13.29
C ALA A 457 -22.49 -36.00 12.49
N LEU A 458 -21.45 -35.54 11.75
CA LEU A 458 -21.53 -34.37 10.87
C LEU A 458 -22.59 -34.55 9.81
N ILE A 459 -22.56 -35.67 9.09
CA ILE A 459 -23.50 -35.94 8.02
C ILE A 459 -24.95 -35.97 8.56
N SER A 460 -25.15 -36.58 9.72
CA SER A 460 -26.47 -36.61 10.39
C SER A 460 -26.94 -35.21 10.77
N HIS A 461 -26.03 -34.36 11.23
CA HIS A 461 -26.34 -32.97 11.60
C HIS A 461 -26.71 -32.12 10.39
N VAL A 462 -25.86 -32.13 9.35
CA VAL A 462 -26.10 -31.39 8.10
C VAL A 462 -27.41 -31.84 7.44
N ALA A 463 -27.69 -33.15 7.44
CA ALA A 463 -28.94 -33.67 6.91
C ALA A 463 -30.15 -33.11 7.67
N GLN A 464 -30.10 -33.10 9.01
CA GLN A 464 -31.20 -32.57 9.85
C GLN A 464 -31.41 -31.07 9.66
N ASP A 465 -30.31 -30.28 9.63
CA ASP A 465 -30.42 -28.83 9.48
C ASP A 465 -30.87 -28.45 8.07
N THR A 466 -30.42 -29.15 7.05
CA THR A 466 -30.93 -29.02 5.68
C THR A 466 -32.39 -29.31 5.57
N GLN A 467 -32.86 -30.37 6.24
CA GLN A 467 -34.28 -30.74 6.28
C GLN A 467 -35.11 -29.63 6.99
N ARG A 468 -34.65 -29.14 8.11
CA ARG A 468 -35.30 -28.01 8.81
C ARG A 468 -35.36 -26.75 7.95
N ALA A 469 -34.25 -26.41 7.24
CA ALA A 469 -34.17 -25.26 6.34
C ALA A 469 -35.17 -25.37 5.18
N LEU A 470 -35.42 -26.59 4.68
CA LEU A 470 -36.36 -26.86 3.58
C LEU A 470 -37.80 -26.98 4.05
N ASP A 471 -38.03 -27.36 5.29
CA ASP A 471 -39.36 -27.48 5.90
C ASP A 471 -39.87 -26.13 6.45
N ALA A 472 -39.02 -25.09 6.50
CA ALA A 472 -39.42 -23.78 6.98
C ALA A 472 -40.53 -23.21 6.06
N PRO A 473 -41.66 -22.71 6.62
CA PRO A 473 -42.78 -22.22 5.84
C PRO A 473 -42.35 -20.97 5.05
N ILE A 474 -42.49 -21.01 3.74
CA ILE A 474 -42.11 -19.96 2.78
C ILE A 474 -42.92 -18.65 3.01
N ASP A 475 -44.08 -18.74 3.71
CA ASP A 475 -45.02 -17.64 3.85
C ASP A 475 -44.71 -16.63 4.97
N ALA A 476 -43.65 -16.80 5.74
CA ALA A 476 -43.39 -16.02 6.96
C ALA A 476 -42.05 -15.27 6.99
N THR A 477 -41.17 -15.43 6.00
CA THR A 477 -39.84 -14.83 6.02
C THR A 477 -39.74 -13.71 5.02
N THR A 478 -39.14 -12.58 5.41
CA THR A 478 -38.70 -11.54 4.48
C THR A 478 -37.68 -12.14 3.52
N ASP A 479 -37.60 -11.63 2.28
CA ASP A 479 -36.60 -12.09 1.27
C ASP A 479 -35.18 -12.19 1.85
N SER A 480 -34.83 -11.29 2.78
CA SER A 480 -33.54 -11.26 3.49
C SER A 480 -33.30 -12.46 4.40
N GLU A 481 -34.33 -12.96 5.09
CA GLU A 481 -34.19 -14.14 5.99
C GLU A 481 -34.06 -15.43 5.19
N ALA A 482 -34.77 -15.54 4.08
CA ALA A 482 -34.65 -16.67 3.16
C ALA A 482 -33.26 -16.74 2.52
N GLU A 483 -32.69 -15.61 2.12
CA GLU A 483 -31.31 -15.53 1.61
C GLU A 483 -30.27 -15.92 2.69
N CYS A 484 -30.47 -15.52 3.94
CA CYS A 484 -29.59 -15.89 5.05
C CYS A 484 -29.61 -17.41 5.32
N ILE A 485 -30.79 -18.03 5.32
CA ILE A 485 -30.93 -19.51 5.48
C ILE A 485 -30.29 -20.25 4.31
N HIS A 486 -30.44 -19.76 3.08
CA HIS A 486 -29.81 -20.35 1.90
C HIS A 486 -28.28 -20.28 1.97
N GLU A 487 -27.73 -19.14 2.42
CA GLU A 487 -26.29 -18.97 2.56
C GLU A 487 -25.73 -19.83 3.69
N GLN A 488 -26.44 -19.93 4.82
CA GLN A 488 -26.03 -20.81 5.92
C GLN A 488 -26.00 -22.28 5.49
N THR A 489 -27.03 -22.77 4.79
CA THR A 489 -27.08 -24.13 4.27
C THR A 489 -25.95 -24.39 3.27
N ARG A 490 -25.61 -23.39 2.46
CA ARG A 490 -24.50 -23.47 1.53
C ARG A 490 -23.16 -23.63 2.24
N GLN A 491 -22.92 -22.84 3.28
CA GLN A 491 -21.71 -22.94 4.10
C GLN A 491 -21.60 -24.29 4.79
N GLU A 492 -22.68 -24.84 5.33
CA GLU A 492 -22.70 -26.18 5.92
C GLU A 492 -22.34 -27.28 4.91
N PHE A 493 -22.81 -27.18 3.67
CA PHE A 493 -22.42 -28.09 2.60
C PHE A 493 -20.96 -27.94 2.18
N GLU A 494 -20.40 -26.74 2.21
CA GLU A 494 -18.96 -26.52 1.98
C GLU A 494 -18.10 -27.16 3.07
N TYR A 495 -18.49 -27.04 4.34
CA TYR A 495 -17.84 -27.76 5.45
C TYR A 495 -17.95 -29.28 5.32
N LEU A 496 -19.12 -29.77 4.96
CA LEU A 496 -19.31 -31.18 4.69
C LEU A 496 -18.41 -31.68 3.56
N HIS A 497 -18.28 -30.88 2.48
CA HIS A 497 -17.40 -31.17 1.36
C HIS A 497 -15.95 -31.35 1.84
N MET A 498 -15.44 -30.39 2.61
CA MET A 498 -14.08 -30.45 3.16
C MET A 498 -13.86 -31.65 4.06
N ALA A 499 -14.82 -31.98 4.94
CA ALA A 499 -14.75 -33.15 5.80
C ALA A 499 -14.77 -34.48 5.04
N VAL A 500 -15.59 -34.57 4.00
CA VAL A 500 -15.64 -35.76 3.12
C VAL A 500 -14.33 -35.93 2.34
N LEU A 501 -13.79 -34.82 1.78
CA LEU A 501 -12.49 -34.86 1.10
C LEU A 501 -11.37 -35.30 2.05
N MET A 502 -11.37 -34.81 3.28
CA MET A 502 -10.42 -35.26 4.29
C MET A 502 -10.58 -36.74 4.63
N SER A 503 -11.80 -37.20 4.83
CA SER A 503 -12.07 -38.63 5.08
C SER A 503 -11.65 -39.51 3.91
N VAL A 504 -11.86 -39.07 2.68
CA VAL A 504 -11.39 -39.75 1.47
C VAL A 504 -9.86 -39.79 1.42
N ARG A 505 -9.21 -38.68 1.75
CA ARG A 505 -7.74 -38.61 1.86
C ARG A 505 -7.22 -39.62 2.88
N LEU A 506 -7.80 -39.65 4.08
CA LEU A 506 -7.46 -40.65 5.11
C LEU A 506 -7.61 -42.07 4.61
N CYS A 507 -8.71 -42.39 3.92
CA CYS A 507 -8.91 -43.71 3.34
C CYS A 507 -7.83 -44.06 2.30
N VAL A 508 -7.39 -43.09 1.50
CA VAL A 508 -6.31 -43.29 0.52
C VAL A 508 -4.97 -43.50 1.21
N GLU A 509 -4.62 -42.68 2.20
CA GLU A 509 -3.38 -42.80 2.96
C GLU A 509 -3.28 -44.13 3.66
N HIS A 510 -4.32 -44.56 4.39
CA HIS A 510 -4.37 -45.88 5.02
C HIS A 510 -4.40 -47.04 4.05
N THR A 511 -4.87 -46.86 2.81
CA THR A 511 -4.84 -47.91 1.79
C THR A 511 -3.46 -48.07 1.15
N THR A 512 -2.66 -46.94 1.11
CA THR A 512 -1.34 -46.92 0.48
C THR A 512 -0.21 -47.21 1.46
N GLU A 513 -0.46 -47.27 2.76
CA GLU A 513 0.53 -47.63 3.77
C GLU A 513 1.04 -49.05 3.60
N PRO A 514 2.35 -49.30 3.73
CA PRO A 514 2.96 -50.62 3.51
C PRO A 514 2.51 -51.68 4.50
N ASN A 515 1.93 -51.30 5.63
CA ASN A 515 1.45 -52.21 6.69
C ASN A 515 -0.09 -52.29 6.75
N ALA A 516 -0.79 -51.63 5.81
CA ALA A 516 -2.26 -51.60 5.81
C ALA A 516 -2.85 -52.99 5.69
N THR A 517 -3.80 -53.35 6.59
CA THR A 517 -4.57 -54.55 6.40
C THR A 517 -5.69 -54.31 5.40
N VAL A 518 -5.90 -55.26 4.50
CA VAL A 518 -6.92 -55.16 3.44
C VAL A 518 -8.31 -54.97 4.03
N ASP A 519 -8.56 -55.59 5.19
CA ASP A 519 -9.87 -55.55 5.84
C ASP A 519 -10.14 -54.20 6.52
N ASP A 520 -9.11 -53.54 7.10
CA ASP A 520 -9.26 -52.20 7.70
C ASP A 520 -9.52 -51.16 6.62
N ALA A 521 -8.76 -51.18 5.52
CA ALA A 521 -8.96 -50.29 4.38
C ALA A 521 -10.39 -50.45 3.80
N ARG A 522 -10.88 -51.70 3.66
CA ARG A 522 -12.26 -51.94 3.21
C ARG A 522 -13.30 -51.40 4.17
N GLU A 523 -13.08 -51.52 5.47
CA GLU A 523 -14.00 -51.01 6.48
C GLU A 523 -14.10 -49.51 6.46
N LEU A 524 -12.95 -48.80 6.33
CA LEU A 524 -12.93 -47.31 6.25
C LEU A 524 -13.70 -46.82 5.02
N TRP A 525 -13.40 -47.36 3.83
CA TRP A 525 -14.13 -47.00 2.62
C TRP A 525 -15.62 -47.36 2.69
N PHE A 526 -15.95 -48.48 3.30
CA PHE A 526 -17.34 -48.87 3.51
C PHE A 526 -18.08 -47.85 4.38
N ARG A 527 -17.46 -47.36 5.46
CA ARG A 527 -18.06 -46.35 6.35
C ARG A 527 -18.31 -45.05 5.65
N VAL A 528 -17.30 -44.49 4.94
CA VAL A 528 -17.44 -43.23 4.20
C VAL A 528 -18.56 -43.32 3.16
N LEU A 529 -18.57 -44.38 2.35
CA LEU A 529 -19.60 -44.56 1.33
C LEU A 529 -21.00 -44.79 1.93
N ARG A 530 -21.08 -45.54 3.03
CA ARG A 530 -22.35 -45.75 3.77
C ARG A 530 -22.87 -44.42 4.33
N ALA A 531 -21.98 -43.57 4.89
CA ALA A 531 -22.37 -42.29 5.43
C ALA A 531 -22.90 -41.34 4.33
N LEU A 532 -22.24 -41.29 3.17
CA LEU A 532 -22.73 -40.55 1.99
C LEU A 532 -24.06 -41.07 1.46
N MET A 533 -24.27 -42.40 1.45
CA MET A 533 -25.56 -42.98 1.08
C MET A 533 -26.66 -42.66 2.09
N GLN A 534 -26.34 -42.59 3.38
CA GLN A 534 -27.29 -42.13 4.40
C GLN A 534 -27.68 -40.66 4.21
N LEU A 535 -26.74 -39.80 3.83
CA LEU A 535 -27.03 -38.43 3.47
C LEU A 535 -28.00 -38.37 2.29
N GLU A 536 -27.70 -39.03 1.19
CA GLU A 536 -28.60 -39.05 0.04
C GLU A 536 -29.99 -39.61 0.43
N HIS A 537 -30.04 -40.65 1.25
CA HIS A 537 -31.29 -41.20 1.73
C HIS A 537 -32.10 -40.23 2.56
N SER A 538 -31.49 -39.52 3.48
CA SER A 538 -32.18 -38.52 4.31
C SER A 538 -32.75 -37.34 3.47
N LEU A 539 -32.16 -37.08 2.31
CA LEU A 539 -32.60 -36.07 1.36
C LEU A 539 -33.67 -36.54 0.36
N VAL A 540 -33.93 -37.85 0.28
CA VAL A 540 -34.93 -38.48 -0.64
C VAL A 540 -36.35 -37.94 -0.48
N PRO A 541 -36.88 -37.71 0.73
CA PRO A 541 -38.23 -37.13 0.87
C PRO A 541 -38.40 -35.80 0.15
N LEU A 542 -37.30 -35.09 -0.05
CA LEU A 542 -37.26 -33.79 -0.72
C LEU A 542 -37.50 -33.88 -2.25
N TYR A 543 -37.30 -35.08 -2.85
CA TYR A 543 -37.58 -35.30 -4.27
C TYR A 543 -39.07 -35.22 -4.62
N ALA A 544 -39.93 -35.37 -3.64
CA ALA A 544 -41.39 -35.40 -3.83
C ALA A 544 -42.03 -34.01 -3.66
N SER A 545 -41.33 -33.04 -3.08
CA SER A 545 -41.82 -31.70 -2.86
C SER A 545 -41.40 -30.71 -3.95
N LYS A 546 -42.05 -29.54 -4.03
CA LYS A 546 -41.85 -28.53 -5.08
C LYS A 546 -40.39 -28.13 -5.28
N HIS A 547 -39.91 -28.09 -6.52
CA HIS A 547 -38.51 -27.75 -6.89
C HIS A 547 -38.19 -26.29 -6.56
N GLY A 548 -37.44 -26.06 -5.49
CA GLY A 548 -36.81 -24.78 -5.15
C GLY A 548 -35.34 -24.73 -5.59
N PRO A 549 -34.73 -23.55 -5.71
CA PRO A 549 -33.31 -23.38 -6.07
C PRO A 549 -32.37 -24.01 -5.03
N LEU A 550 -32.68 -23.92 -3.74
CA LEU A 550 -31.91 -24.52 -2.67
C LEU A 550 -31.92 -26.06 -2.76
N GLN A 551 -33.08 -26.65 -2.99
CA GLN A 551 -33.25 -28.09 -3.13
C GLN A 551 -32.42 -28.67 -4.30
N THR A 552 -32.44 -27.99 -5.47
CA THR A 552 -31.63 -28.40 -6.61
C THR A 552 -30.13 -28.28 -6.34
N TYR A 553 -29.71 -27.29 -5.58
CA TYR A 553 -28.32 -27.10 -5.13
C TYR A 553 -27.87 -28.25 -4.22
N VAL A 554 -28.63 -28.50 -3.16
CA VAL A 554 -28.35 -29.57 -2.16
C VAL A 554 -28.22 -30.94 -2.82
N LEU A 555 -29.16 -31.28 -3.68
CA LEU A 555 -29.16 -32.56 -4.41
C LEU A 555 -28.00 -32.68 -5.40
N LYS A 556 -27.63 -31.60 -6.03
CA LYS A 556 -26.47 -31.56 -6.93
C LYS A 556 -25.16 -31.76 -6.14
N GLN A 557 -25.02 -31.08 -4.99
CA GLN A 557 -23.83 -31.19 -4.15
C GLN A 557 -23.68 -32.57 -3.51
N SER A 558 -24.77 -33.17 -2.94
CA SER A 558 -24.70 -34.50 -2.35
C SER A 558 -24.26 -35.56 -3.38
N ARG A 559 -24.79 -35.48 -4.61
CA ARG A 559 -24.37 -36.37 -5.71
C ARG A 559 -22.94 -36.16 -6.13
N ALA A 560 -22.49 -34.89 -6.19
CA ALA A 560 -21.12 -34.56 -6.53
C ALA A 560 -20.12 -35.14 -5.51
N LEU A 561 -20.43 -35.06 -4.21
CA LEU A 561 -19.63 -35.65 -3.14
C LEU A 561 -19.52 -37.16 -3.26
N THR A 562 -20.64 -37.86 -3.47
CA THR A 562 -20.65 -39.32 -3.66
C THR A 562 -19.87 -39.72 -4.91
N GLN A 563 -20.03 -38.97 -6.00
CA GLN A 563 -19.31 -39.22 -7.25
C GLN A 563 -17.80 -38.98 -7.10
N GLU A 564 -17.38 -37.94 -6.40
CA GLU A 564 -15.98 -37.64 -6.13
C GLU A 564 -15.32 -38.70 -5.26
N ALA A 565 -15.97 -39.14 -4.17
CA ALA A 565 -15.49 -40.23 -3.33
C ALA A 565 -15.33 -41.54 -4.11
N LEU A 566 -16.32 -41.87 -4.93
CA LEU A 566 -16.27 -43.07 -5.79
C LEU A 566 -15.18 -42.97 -6.87
N THR A 567 -15.04 -41.79 -7.48
CA THR A 567 -14.00 -41.56 -8.49
C THR A 567 -12.62 -41.71 -7.89
N THR A 568 -12.40 -41.12 -6.71
CA THR A 568 -11.14 -41.25 -5.98
C THR A 568 -10.85 -42.69 -5.59
N LEU A 569 -11.83 -43.41 -5.06
CA LEU A 569 -11.69 -44.84 -4.76
C LEU A 569 -11.24 -45.65 -5.99
N ILE A 570 -11.89 -45.41 -7.14
CA ILE A 570 -11.62 -46.20 -8.36
C ILE A 570 -10.27 -45.80 -8.98
N THR A 571 -9.84 -44.56 -8.86
CA THR A 571 -8.60 -44.05 -9.48
C THR A 571 -7.35 -44.31 -8.64
N THR A 572 -7.47 -44.25 -7.31
CA THR A 572 -6.31 -44.28 -6.40
C THR A 572 -6.06 -45.66 -5.80
N VAL A 573 -7.13 -46.45 -5.57
CA VAL A 573 -7.01 -47.76 -4.90
C VAL A 573 -6.75 -48.87 -5.92
N PRO A 574 -5.68 -49.67 -5.74
CA PRO A 574 -5.43 -50.84 -6.57
C PRO A 574 -6.57 -51.87 -6.50
N SER A 575 -6.97 -52.42 -7.64
CA SER A 575 -8.06 -53.39 -7.71
C SER A 575 -7.79 -54.67 -6.91
N ASP A 576 -6.52 -54.95 -6.62
CA ASP A 576 -6.09 -56.12 -5.82
C ASP A 576 -6.35 -55.93 -4.32
N MET A 577 -6.36 -54.68 -3.85
CA MET A 577 -6.60 -54.36 -2.44
C MET A 577 -8.09 -54.33 -2.10
N ILE A 578 -8.93 -53.77 -2.94
CA ILE A 578 -10.37 -53.68 -2.68
C ILE A 578 -11.16 -54.25 -3.86
N ALA A 579 -11.81 -55.41 -3.63
CA ALA A 579 -12.78 -55.94 -4.58
C ALA A 579 -14.06 -55.09 -4.55
N LEU A 580 -14.15 -54.10 -5.44
CA LEU A 580 -15.28 -53.16 -5.51
C LEU A 580 -16.64 -53.83 -5.54
N ALA A 581 -16.75 -54.94 -6.26
CA ALA A 581 -18.00 -55.75 -6.31
C ALA A 581 -18.42 -56.25 -4.93
N HIS A 582 -17.48 -56.63 -4.06
CA HIS A 582 -17.78 -57.10 -2.71
C HIS A 582 -18.18 -55.94 -1.80
N LEU A 583 -17.48 -54.80 -1.91
CA LEU A 583 -17.79 -53.58 -1.15
C LEU A 583 -19.21 -53.06 -1.47
N PHE A 584 -19.58 -53.10 -2.76
CA PHE A 584 -20.91 -52.70 -3.20
C PHE A 584 -22.01 -53.69 -2.78
N ARG A 585 -21.73 -54.98 -2.85
CA ARG A 585 -22.68 -55.94 -2.33
C ARG A 585 -22.97 -55.68 -0.86
N ARG A 586 -21.95 -55.45 -0.06
CA ARG A 586 -22.09 -55.13 1.36
C ARG A 586 -22.84 -53.81 1.59
N LEU A 587 -22.62 -52.77 0.76
CA LEU A 587 -23.37 -51.51 0.80
C LEU A 587 -24.85 -51.73 0.49
N ILE A 588 -25.16 -52.49 -0.57
CA ILE A 588 -26.54 -52.83 -0.95
C ILE A 588 -27.21 -53.61 0.17
N ASP A 589 -26.52 -54.62 0.75
CA ASP A 589 -27.06 -55.44 1.84
C ASP A 589 -27.32 -54.57 3.10
N SER A 590 -26.47 -53.60 3.39
CA SER A 590 -26.64 -52.68 4.52
C SER A 590 -27.85 -51.74 4.38
N VAL A 591 -28.20 -51.36 3.17
CA VAL A 591 -29.36 -50.53 2.83
C VAL A 591 -30.64 -51.39 2.77
N SER A 592 -30.57 -52.63 2.33
CA SER A 592 -31.74 -53.51 2.18
C SER A 592 -32.34 -54.00 3.49
N HIS A 593 -31.62 -53.93 4.61
CA HIS A 593 -32.11 -54.28 5.93
C HIS A 593 -33.05 -53.24 6.60
N THR A 594 -33.08 -51.99 6.06
CA THR A 594 -34.05 -50.98 6.46
C THR A 594 -35.29 -51.10 5.55
N GLN A 595 -36.42 -51.57 6.12
CA GLN A 595 -37.67 -51.84 5.41
C GLN A 595 -38.13 -50.66 4.55
N GLU A 596 -38.47 -50.92 3.27
CA GLU A 596 -39.11 -50.02 2.29
C GLU A 596 -38.21 -49.27 1.29
N HIS A 597 -37.03 -49.76 0.95
CA HIS A 597 -36.23 -49.04 -0.03
C HIS A 597 -36.51 -49.45 -1.48
N ARG A 598 -36.88 -48.46 -2.28
CA ARG A 598 -37.15 -48.61 -3.71
C ARG A 598 -35.82 -48.72 -4.49
N TYR A 599 -35.81 -49.53 -5.51
CA TYR A 599 -34.73 -49.69 -6.49
C TYR A 599 -34.14 -48.35 -7.01
N SER A 600 -34.91 -47.24 -6.91
CA SER A 600 -34.50 -45.89 -7.29
C SER A 600 -33.30 -45.35 -6.50
N GLU A 601 -33.09 -45.73 -5.26
CA GLU A 601 -32.00 -45.19 -4.40
C GLU A 601 -30.67 -45.86 -4.70
N VAL A 602 -30.72 -47.21 -4.85
CA VAL A 602 -29.55 -47.98 -5.27
C VAL A 602 -29.13 -47.64 -6.71
N ARG A 603 -30.10 -47.23 -7.54
CA ARG A 603 -29.86 -46.81 -8.92
C ARG A 603 -28.93 -45.60 -9.03
N VAL A 604 -29.08 -44.58 -8.20
CA VAL A 604 -28.24 -43.35 -8.22
C VAL A 604 -26.78 -43.70 -7.92
N VAL A 605 -26.53 -44.54 -6.92
CA VAL A 605 -25.18 -45.00 -6.58
C VAL A 605 -24.56 -45.84 -7.68
N VAL A 606 -25.34 -46.79 -8.26
CA VAL A 606 -24.90 -47.59 -9.39
C VAL A 606 -24.64 -46.75 -10.64
N GLU A 607 -25.47 -45.75 -10.93
CA GLU A 607 -25.25 -44.81 -12.04
C GLU A 607 -23.98 -43.96 -11.81
N SER A 608 -23.75 -43.47 -10.60
CA SER A 608 -22.51 -42.74 -10.24
C SER A 608 -21.27 -43.61 -10.38
N MET A 609 -21.35 -44.85 -9.96
CA MET A 609 -20.30 -45.87 -10.18
C MET A 609 -20.00 -46.10 -11.66
N LEU A 610 -21.04 -46.36 -12.43
CA LEU A 610 -20.86 -46.63 -13.86
C LEU A 610 -20.27 -45.41 -14.58
N ALA A 611 -20.65 -44.20 -14.15
CA ALA A 611 -20.05 -42.98 -14.65
C ALA A 611 -18.54 -42.87 -14.30
N ALA A 612 -18.17 -43.19 -13.03
CA ALA A 612 -16.78 -43.22 -12.59
C ALA A 612 -15.94 -44.29 -13.32
N TYR A 613 -16.49 -45.49 -13.50
CA TYR A 613 -15.83 -46.53 -14.30
C TYR A 613 -15.65 -46.14 -15.77
N ARG A 614 -16.66 -45.51 -16.37
CA ARG A 614 -16.55 -44.99 -17.74
C ARG A 614 -15.43 -43.96 -17.83
N LEU A 615 -15.42 -42.98 -16.91
CA LEU A 615 -14.37 -41.97 -16.86
C LEU A 615 -12.97 -42.59 -16.75
N ARG A 616 -12.80 -43.60 -15.87
CA ARG A 616 -11.53 -44.32 -15.75
C ARG A 616 -11.14 -45.08 -17.03
N CYS A 617 -12.08 -45.74 -17.66
CA CYS A 617 -11.86 -46.39 -18.96
C CYS A 617 -11.44 -45.37 -20.02
N ASP A 618 -12.11 -44.26 -20.10
CA ASP A 618 -11.80 -43.18 -21.06
C ASP A 618 -10.40 -42.59 -20.82
N VAL A 619 -10.01 -42.33 -19.55
CA VAL A 619 -8.67 -41.86 -19.18
C VAL A 619 -7.60 -42.88 -19.50
N LEU A 620 -7.83 -44.18 -19.19
CA LEU A 620 -6.90 -45.25 -19.53
C LEU A 620 -6.76 -45.42 -21.04
N GLN A 621 -7.87 -45.33 -21.78
CA GLN A 621 -7.87 -45.39 -23.24
C GLN A 621 -7.11 -44.22 -23.87
N LEU A 622 -7.30 -43.01 -23.35
CA LEU A 622 -6.51 -41.86 -23.72
C LEU A 622 -5.02 -42.06 -23.41
N GLY A 623 -4.69 -42.60 -22.24
CA GLY A 623 -3.30 -42.91 -21.85
C GLY A 623 -2.65 -43.93 -22.80
N VAL A 624 -3.37 -44.99 -23.21
CA VAL A 624 -2.89 -45.93 -24.22
C VAL A 624 -2.68 -45.28 -25.56
N GLN A 625 -3.63 -44.43 -26.02
CA GLN A 625 -3.50 -43.73 -27.30
C GLN A 625 -2.30 -42.75 -27.30
N LEU A 626 -2.07 -42.03 -26.18
CA LEU A 626 -0.90 -41.14 -26.05
C LEU A 626 0.40 -41.94 -26.07
N ASN A 627 0.49 -43.08 -25.35
CA ASN A 627 1.66 -43.93 -25.36
C ASN A 627 1.93 -44.55 -26.74
N GLU A 628 0.88 -44.94 -27.46
CA GLU A 628 0.98 -45.45 -28.83
C GLU A 628 1.46 -44.35 -29.79
N ALA A 629 0.94 -43.12 -29.63
CA ALA A 629 1.37 -41.98 -30.43
C ALA A 629 2.84 -41.60 -30.15
N ASP A 630 3.24 -41.59 -28.89
CA ASP A 630 4.62 -41.31 -28.49
C ASP A 630 5.60 -42.39 -28.93
N THR A 631 5.20 -43.68 -28.79
CA THR A 631 5.99 -44.81 -29.30
C THR A 631 6.16 -44.75 -30.83
N SER A 632 5.08 -44.45 -31.53
CA SER A 632 5.11 -44.27 -32.99
C SER A 632 6.03 -43.10 -33.40
N ARG A 633 5.95 -42.01 -32.67
CA ARG A 633 6.83 -40.84 -32.89
C ARG A 633 8.29 -41.13 -32.64
N LEU A 634 8.58 -41.85 -31.54
CA LEU A 634 9.95 -42.29 -31.23
C LEU A 634 10.49 -43.27 -32.28
N PHE A 635 9.68 -44.25 -32.77
CA PHE A 635 10.07 -45.13 -33.86
C PHE A 635 10.32 -44.39 -35.16
N GLN A 636 9.53 -43.36 -35.49
CA GLN A 636 9.77 -42.52 -36.66
C GLN A 636 11.08 -41.74 -36.54
N GLN A 637 11.37 -41.20 -35.35
CA GLN A 637 12.64 -40.51 -35.08
C GLN A 637 13.82 -41.46 -35.21
N LEU A 638 13.76 -42.66 -34.63
CA LEU A 638 14.78 -43.70 -34.70
C LEU A 638 15.02 -44.17 -36.14
N ALA A 639 13.94 -44.33 -36.88
CA ALA A 639 14.02 -44.70 -38.31
C ALA A 639 14.68 -43.60 -39.15
N LYS A 640 14.37 -42.32 -38.84
CA LYS A 640 14.94 -41.16 -39.48
C LYS A 640 16.43 -41.01 -39.14
N GLU A 641 16.79 -41.17 -37.87
CA GLU A 641 18.21 -41.13 -37.45
C GLU A 641 19.02 -42.27 -38.03
N ARG A 642 18.47 -43.52 -38.11
CA ARG A 642 19.10 -44.63 -38.78
C ARG A 642 19.23 -44.43 -40.30
N GLY A 643 18.25 -43.78 -40.91
CA GLY A 643 18.27 -43.49 -42.36
C GLY A 643 19.29 -42.45 -42.77
N TRP A 644 19.73 -41.56 -41.87
CA TRP A 644 20.67 -40.50 -42.19
C TRP A 644 22.14 -40.95 -42.21
N GLY A 645 22.42 -42.18 -41.65
CA GLY A 645 23.81 -42.61 -41.48
C GLY A 645 24.59 -41.70 -40.58
N TRP A 646 25.69 -42.17 -40.08
CA TRP A 646 26.54 -41.32 -39.23
C TRP A 646 27.80 -40.93 -40.01
N LEU A 647 28.01 -39.64 -40.22
CA LEU A 647 29.25 -39.08 -40.74
C LEU A 647 30.28 -39.04 -39.61
N VAL A 648 31.32 -39.83 -39.74
CA VAL A 648 32.45 -39.79 -38.80
C VAL A 648 33.19 -38.47 -39.01
N PRO A 649 33.27 -37.59 -37.97
CA PRO A 649 33.84 -36.23 -38.12
C PRO A 649 35.34 -36.21 -38.43
N SER A 650 36.04 -37.28 -38.17
CA SER A 650 37.47 -37.44 -38.46
C SER A 650 37.75 -38.74 -39.20
N SER A 651 38.56 -38.68 -40.24
CA SER A 651 39.04 -39.88 -40.95
C SER A 651 40.13 -40.63 -40.18
N LEU A 652 40.50 -40.14 -39.00
CA LEU A 652 41.55 -40.72 -38.15
C LEU A 652 40.96 -41.37 -36.92
N CYS A 653 41.54 -42.46 -36.46
CA CYS A 653 41.20 -43.10 -35.21
C CYS A 653 41.45 -42.16 -34.02
N SER A 654 40.50 -42.01 -33.13
CA SER A 654 40.61 -41.09 -31.98
C SER A 654 41.67 -41.49 -30.97
N GLN A 655 42.25 -42.71 -31.08
CA GLN A 655 43.21 -43.23 -30.13
C GLN A 655 44.64 -43.39 -30.73
N CYS A 656 44.78 -44.03 -31.91
CA CYS A 656 46.09 -44.19 -32.53
C CYS A 656 46.43 -43.12 -33.57
N HIS A 657 45.48 -42.24 -33.90
CA HIS A 657 45.56 -41.19 -34.90
C HIS A 657 45.89 -41.68 -36.34
N ASP A 658 45.83 -43.00 -36.61
CA ASP A 658 46.01 -43.56 -37.97
C ASP A 658 44.64 -43.51 -38.70
N ALA A 659 44.76 -43.51 -40.05
CA ALA A 659 43.62 -43.45 -40.94
C ALA A 659 42.69 -44.67 -40.75
N LEU A 660 41.36 -44.42 -40.47
CA LEU A 660 40.38 -45.45 -40.25
C LEU A 660 40.16 -46.43 -41.39
N TYR A 661 40.55 -46.12 -42.64
CA TYR A 661 40.35 -46.93 -43.85
C TYR A 661 41.62 -47.34 -44.57
N LEU A 662 42.83 -47.00 -44.15
CA LEU A 662 44.04 -47.27 -44.87
C LEU A 662 44.80 -48.52 -44.41
N THR A 663 44.47 -49.16 -43.38
CA THR A 663 45.15 -50.38 -42.92
C THR A 663 44.45 -51.64 -43.47
N ALA A 664 44.70 -51.91 -44.72
CA ALA A 664 44.12 -53.03 -45.53
C ALA A 664 44.60 -54.42 -45.13
N ARG A 665 45.06 -54.76 -43.95
CA ARG A 665 45.64 -56.09 -43.65
C ARG A 665 45.02 -56.90 -42.50
N HIS A 666 44.05 -56.37 -41.79
CA HIS A 666 43.30 -57.13 -40.76
C HIS A 666 41.83 -56.71 -40.74
N HIS A 667 40.93 -57.61 -40.51
CA HIS A 667 39.46 -57.45 -40.42
C HIS A 667 39.08 -56.15 -39.68
N ASN A 668 39.07 -55.05 -40.45
CA ASN A 668 38.92 -53.70 -39.85
C ASN A 668 37.45 -53.35 -39.71
N SER A 669 36.89 -53.78 -38.60
CA SER A 669 35.67 -53.15 -38.09
C SER A 669 36.04 -51.88 -37.35
N VAL A 670 35.39 -50.79 -37.69
CA VAL A 670 35.46 -49.53 -37.00
C VAL A 670 34.36 -49.49 -35.96
N THR A 671 34.68 -49.23 -34.70
CA THR A 671 33.69 -49.03 -33.63
C THR A 671 33.41 -47.57 -33.48
N LEU A 672 32.12 -47.19 -33.49
CA LEU A 672 31.62 -45.84 -33.24
C LEU A 672 31.15 -45.75 -31.82
N HIS A 673 31.60 -44.72 -31.11
CA HIS A 673 31.13 -44.40 -29.77
C HIS A 673 29.92 -43.47 -29.82
N ALA A 674 29.02 -43.58 -28.87
CA ALA A 674 27.81 -42.75 -28.78
C ALA A 674 28.07 -41.23 -28.78
N GLN A 675 29.27 -40.81 -28.38
CA GLN A 675 29.72 -39.41 -28.40
C GLN A 675 30.32 -38.96 -29.75
N GLY A 676 30.30 -39.81 -30.82
CA GLY A 676 30.76 -39.44 -32.16
C GLY A 676 32.22 -39.73 -32.47
N TYR A 677 32.96 -40.38 -31.57
CA TYR A 677 34.36 -40.81 -31.83
C TYR A 677 34.40 -42.14 -32.54
N ALA A 678 35.32 -42.28 -33.46
CA ALA A 678 35.55 -43.52 -34.22
C ALA A 678 36.93 -44.12 -33.87
N TYR A 679 36.95 -45.43 -33.61
CA TYR A 679 38.16 -46.20 -33.25
C TYR A 679 38.26 -47.43 -34.09
N HIS A 680 39.52 -47.92 -34.38
CA HIS A 680 39.69 -49.25 -34.78
C HIS A 680 39.25 -50.20 -33.66
N THR A 681 38.63 -51.32 -33.98
CA THR A 681 38.14 -52.28 -32.98
C THR A 681 39.22 -52.75 -32.02
N LEU A 682 40.48 -52.81 -32.50
CA LEU A 682 41.65 -53.18 -31.69
C LEU A 682 42.21 -52.05 -30.82
N CYS A 683 41.81 -50.80 -31.07
CA CYS A 683 42.25 -49.61 -30.32
C CYS A 683 41.29 -49.26 -29.18
N ARG A 684 40.26 -50.06 -28.96
CA ARG A 684 39.30 -49.84 -27.86
C ARG A 684 39.98 -50.18 -26.53
N CYS A 685 40.28 -49.18 -25.71
CA CYS A 685 40.79 -49.41 -24.39
C CYS A 685 39.73 -50.00 -23.47
N HIS A 686 40.16 -50.87 -22.55
CA HIS A 686 39.32 -51.58 -21.57
C HIS A 686 38.69 -50.70 -20.46
N ASP A 687 38.88 -49.36 -20.47
CA ASP A 687 38.54 -48.45 -19.41
C ASP A 687 37.33 -47.55 -19.68
N ASP A 688 36.36 -48.02 -20.50
CA ASP A 688 35.12 -47.23 -20.69
C ASP A 688 34.01 -47.87 -19.85
N PRO A 689 33.57 -47.19 -18.73
CA PRO A 689 32.42 -47.65 -18.00
C PRO A 689 31.15 -47.49 -18.85
N ARG A 690 30.33 -48.47 -18.92
CA ARG A 690 29.12 -48.68 -19.72
C ARG A 690 28.15 -47.52 -19.69
#